data_17407df9907ef2ff2ade466e8043465e
#
_entry.id   17407df9907ef2ff2ade466e8043465e
#
_cell.length_a   1.000
_cell.length_b   1.000
_cell.length_c   1.000
_cell.angle_alpha   90.00
_cell.angle_beta   90.00
_cell.angle_gamma   90.00
#
_symmetry.space_group_name_H-M   'P 1'
#
loop_
_entity.id
_entity.type
_entity.pdbx_description
1 polymer ?
#
loop_
_entity_poly.entity_id
_entity_poly.type
_entity_poly.pdbx_seq_one_letter_code
_entity_poly.pdbx_strand_id
1 'polypeptide(L)'
;MGSSRPEPGPLTPALGATADAARREGARRRALRLRLVLIVVAVCAAVSLSSFFDTLHDREETLALAERQHDNVAGALAEQAARALQATDLILRQAMLLDPDTIGSSSDRESITDLLRRHMSGVPQVRNLFLYDPARQLHLSTAPSGPKNDLRDRSYYQAQLAQPDLGLFVSEPFISRANGEPTFVLSRRLPGTGFRGIAGAAVDVGYIRRFYQALDLGPGSTVELLRTDGMTLVNREHSEVSTQPSPWLNVLRALGSADALHTRVEDPGVGGMQLSLRRVPGYPAVVLVGRSERDILGAWRSKAWKNLGRTLIISALAAVLLIAFLRQLERHERLTARLHQSQKLEALGTLAGGIAHDFNNVLGAVLGYAELAGQQSGPGSLQRRYIDNIVVAANRARDLVARILAFSRPGVGSARPVSLQRILNEVHSLTCAALPPRVSVAMDLAQAPLVVAGDASQLHQMLANLVTNALQAVTGEGEVRVRALAVEVTEPRDCTVGRLQRGRYACVEVNDTGTGMSAEQVERIFEPFFTTKPVGSGTGLGLSLVHGIVLDHNAALEVTSRPGVGTTFSVYLPLIEGEEPMQEPPPRAVPRGNGETLLVVDDEESLVLLAEEVLASLGYEPVGCVGAQQALRVFQAAPQRFDAVLTDAIMPGMSGLELLAELRRTRPELPVVLVSGYGGPDLNAAATAAGAHAVLAKPLGAADLAQCLAQLLAGGQAARSARAGFAA
;
A
#
# COMPACT_ATOMS: atom_id res chain seq x y z
N MET A 1 46.33 -37.00 -48.12
CA MET A 1 45.03 -37.42 -47.59
C MET A 1 44.72 -36.54 -46.36
N GLY A 2 43.87 -35.61 -46.56
CA GLY A 2 43.58 -34.54 -45.60
C GLY A 2 42.69 -35.01 -44.45
N SER A 3 43.04 -34.69 -43.21
CA SER A 3 42.22 -34.81 -42.03
C SER A 3 41.62 -33.43 -41.74
N SER A 4 40.34 -33.29 -42.01
CA SER A 4 39.51 -32.15 -41.65
C SER A 4 39.28 -32.15 -40.13
N ARG A 5 39.78 -31.11 -39.45
CA ARG A 5 39.33 -30.75 -38.08
C ARG A 5 37.94 -30.13 -38.16
N PRO A 6 37.00 -30.46 -37.25
CA PRO A 6 35.76 -29.73 -37.13
C PRO A 6 35.98 -28.39 -36.42
N GLU A 7 35.49 -27.31 -37.02
CA GLU A 7 35.43 -25.97 -36.41
C GLU A 7 34.45 -25.98 -35.23
N PRO A 8 34.75 -25.24 -34.12
CA PRO A 8 33.77 -25.07 -33.05
C PRO A 8 32.71 -24.04 -33.48
N GLY A 9 31.45 -24.48 -33.57
CA GLY A 9 30.30 -23.64 -33.86
C GLY A 9 30.06 -22.59 -32.76
N PRO A 10 29.43 -21.45 -33.05
CA PRO A 10 29.24 -20.33 -32.11
C PRO A 10 28.23 -20.65 -31.03
N LEU A 11 28.69 -20.68 -29.76
CA LEU A 11 27.86 -20.85 -28.54
C LEU A 11 27.22 -19.54 -28.02
N THR A 12 26.77 -18.62 -28.87
CA THR A 12 26.27 -17.31 -28.45
C THR A 12 24.94 -16.87 -29.02
N PRO A 13 23.79 -17.65 -28.94
CA PRO A 13 22.50 -17.04 -29.11
C PRO A 13 21.58 -17.14 -27.87
N ALA A 14 21.91 -17.89 -26.80
CA ALA A 14 20.95 -18.14 -25.73
C ALA A 14 20.78 -16.98 -24.71
N LEU A 15 21.82 -16.19 -24.46
CA LEU A 15 21.78 -15.08 -23.48
C LEU A 15 21.02 -13.84 -23.97
N GLY A 16 21.03 -13.57 -25.27
CA GLY A 16 20.26 -12.46 -25.86
C GLY A 16 18.74 -12.70 -25.84
N ALA A 17 18.33 -13.95 -26.07
CA ALA A 17 16.89 -14.32 -26.10
C ALA A 17 16.21 -14.22 -24.72
N THR A 18 16.93 -14.48 -23.64
CA THR A 18 16.41 -14.37 -22.27
C THR A 18 16.27 -12.93 -21.79
N ALA A 19 17.19 -12.06 -22.15
CA ALA A 19 17.14 -10.62 -21.85
C ALA A 19 15.98 -9.92 -22.59
N ASP A 20 15.76 -10.28 -23.85
CA ASP A 20 14.65 -9.77 -24.66
C ASP A 20 13.29 -10.28 -24.18
N ALA A 21 13.20 -11.53 -23.74
CA ALA A 21 11.99 -12.09 -23.13
C ALA A 21 11.62 -11.35 -21.81
N ALA A 22 12.61 -11.09 -20.94
CA ALA A 22 12.41 -10.34 -19.70
C ALA A 22 12.00 -8.88 -19.95
N ARG A 23 12.57 -8.21 -20.95
CA ARG A 23 12.17 -6.86 -21.36
C ARG A 23 10.74 -6.82 -21.90
N ARG A 24 10.33 -7.80 -22.72
CA ARG A 24 8.98 -7.93 -23.26
C ARG A 24 7.94 -8.19 -22.16
N GLU A 25 8.27 -9.01 -21.18
CA GLU A 25 7.40 -9.29 -20.04
C GLU A 25 7.24 -8.08 -19.14
N GLY A 26 8.30 -7.34 -18.83
CA GLY A 26 8.26 -6.08 -18.10
C GLY A 26 7.44 -5.00 -18.83
N ALA A 27 7.54 -4.91 -20.15
CA ALA A 27 6.72 -4.00 -20.97
C ALA A 27 5.24 -4.39 -20.96
N ARG A 28 4.91 -5.70 -21.06
CA ARG A 28 3.52 -6.20 -20.95
C ARG A 28 2.90 -5.88 -19.60
N ARG A 29 3.62 -6.05 -18.50
CA ARG A 29 3.15 -5.75 -17.14
C ARG A 29 2.89 -4.25 -16.95
N ARG A 30 3.78 -3.37 -17.44
CA ARG A 30 3.55 -1.91 -17.42
C ARG A 30 2.33 -1.53 -18.24
N ALA A 31 2.15 -2.12 -19.43
CA ALA A 31 0.99 -1.88 -20.27
C ALA A 31 -0.31 -2.34 -19.60
N LEU A 32 -0.31 -3.46 -18.89
CA LEU A 32 -1.48 -3.94 -18.13
C LEU A 32 -1.85 -2.99 -17.00
N ARG A 33 -0.88 -2.53 -16.20
CA ARG A 33 -1.10 -1.54 -15.13
C ARG A 33 -1.66 -0.24 -15.68
N LEU A 34 -1.10 0.26 -16.78
CA LEU A 34 -1.57 1.48 -17.45
C LEU A 34 -3.02 1.33 -17.95
N ARG A 35 -3.35 0.18 -18.55
CA ARG A 35 -4.73 -0.12 -19.00
C ARG A 35 -5.71 -0.13 -17.84
N LEU A 36 -5.37 -0.72 -16.71
CA LEU A 36 -6.20 -0.75 -15.49
C LEU A 36 -6.45 0.67 -14.96
N VAL A 37 -5.42 1.51 -14.89
CA VAL A 37 -5.55 2.92 -14.50
C VAL A 37 -6.47 3.66 -15.46
N LEU A 38 -6.28 3.49 -16.77
CA LEU A 38 -7.11 4.13 -17.79
C LEU A 38 -8.57 3.70 -17.71
N ILE A 39 -8.86 2.42 -17.46
CA ILE A 39 -10.22 1.91 -17.29
C ILE A 39 -10.89 2.56 -16.07
N VAL A 40 -10.23 2.60 -14.91
CA VAL A 40 -10.80 3.22 -13.70
C VAL A 40 -11.03 4.71 -13.91
N VAL A 41 -10.07 5.43 -14.52
CA VAL A 41 -10.23 6.86 -14.84
C VAL A 41 -11.39 7.07 -15.80
N ALA A 42 -11.53 6.25 -16.84
CA ALA A 42 -12.63 6.34 -17.81
C ALA A 42 -14.00 6.09 -17.14
N VAL A 43 -14.09 5.09 -16.25
CA VAL A 43 -15.32 4.82 -15.49
C VAL A 43 -15.67 5.97 -14.56
N CYS A 44 -14.71 6.50 -13.81
CA CYS A 44 -14.92 7.66 -12.93
C CYS A 44 -15.35 8.91 -13.74
N ALA A 45 -14.74 9.13 -14.89
CA ALA A 45 -15.11 10.23 -15.79
C ALA A 45 -16.52 10.05 -16.34
N ALA A 46 -16.91 8.85 -16.77
CA ALA A 46 -18.25 8.56 -17.26
C ALA A 46 -19.32 8.76 -16.16
N VAL A 47 -19.08 8.29 -14.93
CA VAL A 47 -19.97 8.49 -13.80
C VAL A 47 -20.10 9.98 -13.45
N SER A 48 -18.98 10.71 -13.45
CA SER A 48 -18.98 12.15 -13.17
C SER A 48 -19.74 12.94 -14.25
N LEU A 49 -19.55 12.58 -15.51
CA LEU A 49 -20.23 13.19 -16.64
C LEU A 49 -21.73 12.91 -16.61
N SER A 50 -22.14 11.67 -16.34
CA SER A 50 -23.55 11.31 -16.15
C SER A 50 -24.18 12.12 -15.02
N SER A 51 -23.54 12.14 -13.84
CA SER A 51 -24.02 12.91 -12.68
C SER A 51 -24.13 14.42 -12.97
N PHE A 52 -23.22 14.96 -13.78
CA PHE A 52 -23.27 16.35 -14.22
C PHE A 52 -24.48 16.62 -15.14
N PHE A 53 -24.71 15.78 -16.14
CA PHE A 53 -25.86 15.93 -17.03
C PHE A 53 -27.18 15.75 -16.31
N ASP A 54 -27.29 14.76 -15.40
CA ASP A 54 -28.47 14.55 -14.56
C ASP A 54 -28.77 15.80 -13.71
N THR A 55 -27.74 16.41 -13.14
CA THR A 55 -27.87 17.61 -12.32
C THR A 55 -28.34 18.82 -13.15
N LEU A 56 -27.85 18.97 -14.39
CA LEU A 56 -28.31 20.01 -15.31
C LEU A 56 -29.77 19.78 -15.72
N HIS A 57 -30.12 18.55 -16.05
CA HIS A 57 -31.49 18.19 -16.44
C HIS A 57 -32.47 18.45 -15.30
N ASP A 58 -32.16 18.02 -14.09
CA ASP A 58 -32.94 18.30 -12.86
C ASP A 58 -33.15 19.81 -12.64
N ARG A 59 -32.17 20.66 -13.02
CA ARG A 59 -32.31 22.11 -12.92
C ARG A 59 -33.37 22.64 -13.87
N GLU A 60 -33.30 22.24 -15.13
CA GLU A 60 -34.26 22.67 -16.15
C GLU A 60 -35.67 22.18 -15.81
N GLU A 61 -35.82 20.96 -15.38
CA GLU A 61 -37.09 20.38 -14.95
C GLU A 61 -37.68 21.12 -13.74
N THR A 62 -36.85 21.47 -12.76
CA THR A 62 -37.26 22.25 -11.58
C THR A 62 -37.82 23.61 -11.97
N LEU A 63 -37.16 24.31 -12.91
CA LEU A 63 -37.59 25.60 -13.39
C LEU A 63 -38.90 25.51 -14.21
N ALA A 64 -39.00 24.52 -15.09
CA ALA A 64 -40.20 24.28 -15.89
C ALA A 64 -41.41 23.86 -15.03
N LEU A 65 -41.18 23.08 -13.98
CA LEU A 65 -42.24 22.75 -13.03
C LEU A 65 -42.77 23.98 -12.26
N ALA A 66 -41.85 24.82 -11.80
CA ALA A 66 -42.18 26.06 -11.13
C ALA A 66 -43.00 27.00 -12.05
N GLU A 67 -42.60 27.11 -13.32
CA GLU A 67 -43.32 27.88 -14.34
C GLU A 67 -44.77 27.40 -14.44
N ARG A 68 -44.99 26.10 -14.64
CA ARG A 68 -46.35 25.53 -14.75
C ARG A 68 -47.18 25.75 -13.45
N GLN A 69 -46.55 25.64 -12.29
CA GLN A 69 -47.21 25.91 -11.03
C GLN A 69 -47.64 27.36 -10.88
N HIS A 70 -46.76 28.32 -11.24
CA HIS A 70 -47.07 29.75 -11.19
C HIS A 70 -48.16 30.11 -12.19
N ASP A 71 -48.16 29.52 -13.39
CA ASP A 71 -49.20 29.79 -14.40
C ASP A 71 -50.58 29.26 -13.92
N ASN A 72 -50.60 28.04 -13.36
CA ASN A 72 -51.86 27.50 -12.79
C ASN A 72 -52.40 28.37 -11.65
N VAL A 73 -51.49 28.81 -10.75
CA VAL A 73 -51.90 29.69 -9.63
C VAL A 73 -52.38 31.05 -10.16
N ALA A 74 -51.64 31.66 -11.11
CA ALA A 74 -52.05 32.92 -11.68
C ALA A 74 -53.41 32.81 -12.39
N GLY A 75 -53.67 31.71 -13.09
CA GLY A 75 -54.98 31.40 -13.66
C GLY A 75 -56.11 31.31 -12.65
N ALA A 76 -55.89 30.50 -11.59
CA ALA A 76 -56.86 30.33 -10.51
C ALA A 76 -57.17 31.64 -9.77
N LEU A 77 -56.13 32.46 -9.54
CA LEU A 77 -56.30 33.77 -8.91
C LEU A 77 -56.98 34.77 -9.81
N ALA A 78 -56.74 34.74 -11.13
CA ALA A 78 -57.45 35.61 -12.09
C ALA A 78 -58.94 35.27 -12.16
N GLU A 79 -59.28 33.99 -12.17
CA GLU A 79 -60.66 33.53 -12.08
C GLU A 79 -61.34 33.91 -10.74
N GLN A 80 -60.63 33.80 -9.64
CA GLN A 80 -61.13 34.22 -8.33
C GLN A 80 -61.34 35.74 -8.26
N ALA A 81 -60.39 36.54 -8.79
CA ALA A 81 -60.50 37.98 -8.90
C ALA A 81 -61.69 38.36 -9.80
N ALA A 82 -61.88 37.69 -10.93
CA ALA A 82 -63.01 37.92 -11.83
C ALA A 82 -64.34 37.67 -11.11
N ARG A 83 -64.49 36.59 -10.36
CA ARG A 83 -65.69 36.30 -9.59
C ARG A 83 -65.95 37.37 -8.51
N ALA A 84 -64.90 37.79 -7.79
CA ALA A 84 -65.01 38.83 -6.77
C ALA A 84 -65.45 40.18 -7.36
N LEU A 85 -64.84 40.57 -8.46
CA LEU A 85 -65.20 41.79 -9.18
C LEU A 85 -66.58 41.71 -9.81
N GLN A 86 -66.95 40.54 -10.38
CA GLN A 86 -68.29 40.28 -10.93
C GLN A 86 -69.40 40.39 -9.87
N ALA A 87 -69.19 39.76 -8.69
CA ALA A 87 -70.15 39.88 -7.57
C ALA A 87 -70.29 41.34 -7.13
N THR A 88 -69.18 42.09 -7.11
CA THR A 88 -69.16 43.52 -6.78
C THR A 88 -69.90 44.36 -7.85
N ASP A 89 -69.67 44.08 -9.12
CA ASP A 89 -70.34 44.79 -10.24
C ASP A 89 -71.85 44.51 -10.29
N LEU A 90 -72.24 43.24 -9.94
CA LEU A 90 -73.66 42.87 -9.87
C LEU A 90 -74.42 43.66 -8.78
N ILE A 91 -73.84 43.77 -7.60
CA ILE A 91 -74.41 44.56 -6.53
C ILE A 91 -74.46 46.04 -6.88
N LEU A 92 -73.40 46.55 -7.57
CA LEU A 92 -73.33 47.89 -8.03
C LEU A 92 -74.42 48.18 -9.07
N ARG A 93 -74.68 47.27 -10.00
CA ARG A 93 -75.77 47.37 -10.98
C ARG A 93 -77.13 47.37 -10.31
N GLN A 94 -77.36 46.53 -9.26
CA GLN A 94 -78.57 46.55 -8.47
C GLN A 94 -78.76 47.88 -7.77
N ALA A 95 -77.73 48.48 -7.18
CA ALA A 95 -77.77 49.81 -6.60
C ALA A 95 -78.12 50.92 -7.59
N MET A 96 -77.73 50.77 -8.86
CA MET A 96 -78.07 51.72 -9.92
C MET A 96 -79.52 51.71 -10.37
N LEU A 97 -80.29 50.66 -10.02
CA LEU A 97 -81.74 50.59 -10.24
C LEU A 97 -82.51 51.49 -9.30
N LEU A 98 -81.87 51.92 -8.21
CA LEU A 98 -82.43 52.88 -7.29
C LEU A 98 -82.33 54.27 -7.87
N ASP A 99 -83.46 54.88 -8.19
CA ASP A 99 -83.45 56.25 -8.76
C ASP A 99 -83.26 57.25 -7.59
N PRO A 100 -82.15 58.07 -7.65
CA PRO A 100 -81.82 59.01 -6.61
C PRO A 100 -82.99 60.03 -6.39
N ASP A 101 -83.74 60.34 -7.45
CA ASP A 101 -84.82 61.33 -7.43
C ASP A 101 -86.04 60.81 -6.75
N THR A 102 -86.22 59.48 -6.58
CA THR A 102 -87.35 58.84 -5.88
C THR A 102 -87.10 58.60 -4.42
N ILE A 103 -85.84 58.74 -3.94
CA ILE A 103 -85.47 58.57 -2.54
C ILE A 103 -85.82 59.85 -1.74
N GLY A 104 -87.05 59.98 -1.38
CA GLY A 104 -87.61 61.26 -0.79
C GLY A 104 -87.42 61.46 0.72
N SER A 105 -87.73 60.51 1.53
CA SER A 105 -87.64 60.63 2.98
C SER A 105 -86.45 60.01 3.68
N SER A 106 -86.11 60.47 4.85
CA SER A 106 -85.05 59.84 5.67
C SER A 106 -85.32 58.37 5.97
N SER A 107 -86.64 58.02 6.18
CA SER A 107 -87.08 56.65 6.40
C SER A 107 -86.86 55.74 5.17
N ASP A 108 -87.12 56.27 3.98
CA ASP A 108 -86.89 55.51 2.73
C ASP A 108 -85.37 55.22 2.51
N ARG A 109 -84.51 56.21 2.83
CA ARG A 109 -83.09 56.06 2.79
C ARG A 109 -82.55 54.96 3.72
N GLU A 110 -83.07 54.94 4.95
CA GLU A 110 -82.68 53.94 5.95
C GLU A 110 -83.09 52.54 5.51
N SER A 111 -84.34 52.38 5.05
CA SER A 111 -84.90 51.12 4.58
C SER A 111 -84.09 50.57 3.36
N ILE A 112 -83.79 51.46 2.43
CA ILE A 112 -82.94 51.11 1.23
C ILE A 112 -81.54 50.76 1.68
N THR A 113 -80.95 51.53 2.59
CA THR A 113 -79.58 51.26 3.10
C THR A 113 -79.53 49.88 3.78
N ASP A 114 -80.52 49.51 4.56
CA ASP A 114 -80.62 48.19 5.21
C ASP A 114 -80.82 47.06 4.19
N LEU A 115 -81.58 47.30 3.11
CA LEU A 115 -81.71 46.35 2.02
C LEU A 115 -80.35 46.11 1.30
N LEU A 116 -79.63 47.17 1.00
CA LEU A 116 -78.31 47.08 0.39
C LEU A 116 -77.33 46.39 1.35
N ARG A 117 -77.33 46.67 2.64
CA ARG A 117 -76.48 45.96 3.61
C ARG A 117 -76.76 44.48 3.63
N ARG A 118 -78.04 44.08 3.55
CA ARG A 118 -78.40 42.64 3.46
C ARG A 118 -77.88 42.02 2.16
N HIS A 119 -77.93 42.68 1.04
CA HIS A 119 -77.36 42.20 -0.21
C HIS A 119 -75.84 42.11 -0.12
N MET A 120 -75.16 43.06 0.54
CA MET A 120 -73.72 43.05 0.75
C MET A 120 -73.27 41.93 1.65
N SER A 121 -74.10 41.35 2.51
CA SER A 121 -73.72 40.25 3.41
C SER A 121 -73.20 39.03 2.64
N GLY A 122 -73.61 38.83 1.37
CA GLY A 122 -73.08 37.78 0.45
C GLY A 122 -71.84 38.16 -0.30
N VAL A 123 -71.29 39.37 -0.15
CA VAL A 123 -70.11 39.89 -0.91
C VAL A 123 -69.13 40.54 0.07
N PRO A 124 -68.41 39.76 0.86
CA PRO A 124 -67.60 40.26 1.97
C PRO A 124 -66.45 41.18 1.57
N GLN A 125 -66.03 41.17 0.31
CA GLN A 125 -65.05 42.09 -0.24
C GLN A 125 -65.57 43.52 -0.43
N VAL A 126 -66.91 43.75 -0.41
CA VAL A 126 -67.50 45.08 -0.55
C VAL A 126 -67.76 45.65 0.83
N ARG A 127 -67.10 46.76 1.16
CA ARG A 127 -67.25 47.44 2.44
C ARG A 127 -68.34 48.50 2.46
N ASN A 128 -68.54 49.18 1.33
CA ASN A 128 -69.48 50.30 1.20
C ASN A 128 -70.02 50.39 -0.22
N LEU A 129 -71.31 50.58 -0.33
CA LEU A 129 -71.97 51.01 -1.54
C LEU A 129 -72.44 52.46 -1.34
N PHE A 130 -72.27 53.23 -2.35
CA PHE A 130 -72.67 54.65 -2.28
C PHE A 130 -73.18 55.18 -3.63
N LEU A 131 -74.10 56.17 -3.56
CA LEU A 131 -74.60 56.90 -4.71
C LEU A 131 -74.32 58.37 -4.49
N TYR A 132 -73.76 59.02 -5.56
CA TYR A 132 -73.53 60.44 -5.53
C TYR A 132 -74.22 61.14 -6.75
N ASP A 133 -74.78 62.31 -6.50
CA ASP A 133 -75.46 63.13 -7.47
C ASP A 133 -74.44 63.94 -8.32
N PRO A 134 -74.90 64.68 -9.37
CA PRO A 134 -74.06 65.57 -10.16
C PRO A 134 -73.47 66.74 -9.36
N ALA A 135 -74.15 67.15 -8.26
CA ALA A 135 -73.67 68.20 -7.35
C ALA A 135 -72.62 67.63 -6.33
N ARG A 136 -72.29 66.34 -6.43
CA ARG A 136 -71.30 65.60 -5.57
C ARG A 136 -71.84 65.44 -4.11
N GLN A 137 -73.14 65.49 -3.94
CA GLN A 137 -73.74 65.22 -2.68
C GLN A 137 -74.00 63.70 -2.50
N LEU A 138 -73.75 63.23 -1.35
CA LEU A 138 -73.97 61.78 -0.99
C LEU A 138 -75.51 61.59 -0.81
N HIS A 139 -76.11 60.83 -1.73
CA HIS A 139 -77.51 60.43 -1.64
C HIS A 139 -77.74 59.25 -0.75
N LEU A 140 -76.88 58.25 -0.89
CA LEU A 140 -76.99 57.00 -0.15
C LEU A 140 -75.58 56.46 0.15
N SER A 141 -75.43 55.92 1.37
CA SER A 141 -74.23 55.16 1.74
C SER A 141 -74.59 54.07 2.74
N THR A 142 -74.02 52.85 2.53
CA THR A 142 -74.14 51.75 3.47
C THR A 142 -73.14 51.84 4.62
N ALA A 143 -72.17 52.72 4.55
CA ALA A 143 -71.24 52.99 5.65
C ALA A 143 -71.94 53.84 6.73
N PRO A 144 -71.50 53.71 7.99
CA PRO A 144 -71.91 54.61 9.04
C PRO A 144 -71.62 56.07 8.65
N SER A 145 -72.49 57.01 9.06
CA SER A 145 -72.47 58.44 8.74
C SER A 145 -71.04 59.02 9.01
N GLY A 146 -70.29 59.31 7.97
CA GLY A 146 -68.99 59.97 8.01
C GLY A 146 -69.07 61.41 7.52
N PRO A 147 -68.00 62.19 7.64
CA PRO A 147 -67.94 63.55 7.15
C PRO A 147 -68.30 63.62 5.68
N LYS A 148 -68.92 64.71 5.24
CA LYS A 148 -69.27 64.97 3.84
C LYS A 148 -67.94 64.90 3.01
N ASN A 149 -67.75 63.83 2.25
CA ASN A 149 -66.56 63.64 1.47
C ASN A 149 -66.65 64.43 0.14
N ASP A 150 -65.81 65.39 -0.05
CA ASP A 150 -65.62 65.99 -1.35
C ASP A 150 -64.99 64.99 -2.32
N LEU A 151 -65.65 64.76 -3.48
CA LEU A 151 -65.18 63.78 -4.48
C LEU A 151 -64.43 64.49 -5.66
N ARG A 152 -64.10 65.76 -5.56
CA ARG A 152 -63.43 66.51 -6.65
C ARG A 152 -62.05 65.90 -6.96
N ASP A 153 -61.41 65.38 -6.01
CA ASP A 153 -60.08 64.75 -6.09
C ASP A 153 -60.12 63.23 -6.43
N ARG A 154 -61.32 62.64 -6.57
CA ARG A 154 -61.45 61.16 -6.72
C ARG A 154 -61.51 60.77 -8.20
N SER A 155 -60.58 59.97 -8.65
CA SER A 155 -60.46 59.49 -10.04
C SER A 155 -61.70 58.71 -10.49
N TYR A 156 -62.34 57.93 -9.66
CA TYR A 156 -63.54 57.18 -10.00
C TYR A 156 -64.75 58.05 -10.27
N TYR A 157 -64.83 59.29 -9.73
CA TYR A 157 -65.87 60.26 -10.05
C TYR A 157 -65.50 61.00 -11.35
N GLN A 158 -64.28 61.47 -11.46
CA GLN A 158 -63.79 62.21 -12.60
C GLN A 158 -63.85 61.40 -13.89
N ALA A 159 -63.46 60.09 -13.83
CA ALA A 159 -63.51 59.23 -14.99
C ALA A 159 -64.94 59.06 -15.54
N GLN A 160 -65.92 58.86 -14.67
CA GLN A 160 -67.33 58.69 -15.02
C GLN A 160 -67.98 60.05 -15.53
N LEU A 161 -67.51 61.18 -15.03
CA LEU A 161 -67.93 62.49 -15.51
C LEU A 161 -67.38 62.77 -16.94
N ALA A 162 -66.11 62.47 -17.20
CA ALA A 162 -65.41 62.78 -18.44
C ALA A 162 -65.85 61.88 -19.61
N GLN A 163 -66.22 60.63 -19.36
CA GLN A 163 -66.49 59.62 -20.41
C GLN A 163 -67.88 58.94 -20.16
N PRO A 164 -68.90 59.34 -20.99
CA PRO A 164 -70.24 58.80 -20.82
C PRO A 164 -70.36 57.28 -21.01
N ASP A 165 -69.59 56.73 -21.92
CA ASP A 165 -69.64 55.32 -22.31
C ASP A 165 -68.51 54.43 -21.61
N LEU A 166 -67.88 54.97 -20.58
CA LEU A 166 -66.80 54.31 -19.88
C LEU A 166 -67.17 52.91 -19.31
N GLY A 167 -68.45 52.77 -18.95
CA GLY A 167 -68.94 51.56 -18.30
C GLY A 167 -68.40 51.40 -16.87
N LEU A 168 -67.84 50.25 -16.57
CA LEU A 168 -67.23 49.99 -15.25
C LEU A 168 -65.83 50.61 -15.20
N PHE A 169 -65.58 51.43 -14.19
CA PHE A 169 -64.24 51.95 -13.87
C PHE A 169 -63.72 51.36 -12.55
N VAL A 170 -62.43 51.01 -12.53
CA VAL A 170 -61.71 50.55 -11.33
C VAL A 170 -60.73 51.65 -10.95
N SER A 171 -60.84 52.20 -9.75
CA SER A 171 -59.96 53.27 -9.28
C SER A 171 -58.58 52.72 -8.89
N GLU A 172 -57.54 53.60 -8.78
CA GLU A 172 -56.39 53.32 -7.95
C GLU A 172 -56.77 53.07 -6.50
N PRO A 173 -55.96 52.29 -5.74
CA PRO A 173 -56.21 52.14 -4.35
C PRO A 173 -55.88 53.43 -3.59
N PHE A 174 -56.60 53.68 -2.51
CA PHE A 174 -56.38 54.83 -1.64
C PHE A 174 -56.78 54.48 -0.20
N ILE A 175 -56.38 55.29 0.75
CA ILE A 175 -56.83 55.15 2.11
C ILE A 175 -58.24 55.78 2.23
N SER A 176 -59.21 54.97 2.61
CA SER A 176 -60.59 55.39 2.77
C SER A 176 -60.72 56.42 3.90
N ARG A 177 -61.31 57.60 3.60
CA ARG A 177 -61.58 58.63 4.59
C ARG A 177 -62.69 58.22 5.62
N ALA A 178 -63.42 57.17 5.27
CA ALA A 178 -64.51 56.68 6.14
C ALA A 178 -64.03 55.77 7.29
N ASN A 179 -62.96 55.01 7.07
CA ASN A 179 -62.47 53.98 8.02
C ASN A 179 -60.94 53.88 8.09
N GLY A 180 -60.16 54.66 7.35
CA GLY A 180 -58.71 54.59 7.39
C GLY A 180 -58.10 53.37 6.70
N GLU A 181 -58.86 52.53 6.02
CA GLU A 181 -58.44 51.29 5.43
C GLU A 181 -58.11 51.39 3.93
N PRO A 182 -57.10 50.64 3.41
CA PRO A 182 -56.83 50.58 1.98
C PRO A 182 -58.05 50.06 1.20
N THR A 183 -58.43 50.80 0.17
CA THR A 183 -59.67 50.57 -0.59
C THR A 183 -59.48 51.01 -2.03
N PHE A 184 -60.00 50.29 -2.98
CA PHE A 184 -60.26 50.81 -4.34
C PHE A 184 -61.75 50.77 -4.66
N VAL A 185 -62.21 51.54 -5.61
CA VAL A 185 -63.62 51.70 -5.93
C VAL A 185 -63.92 51.21 -7.34
N LEU A 186 -64.96 50.37 -7.45
CA LEU A 186 -65.67 50.12 -8.70
C LEU A 186 -66.75 51.16 -8.86
N SER A 187 -66.79 51.88 -9.96
CA SER A 187 -67.81 52.88 -10.21
C SER A 187 -68.48 52.72 -11.58
N ARG A 188 -69.74 53.09 -11.63
CA ARG A 188 -70.53 53.19 -12.84
C ARG A 188 -71.31 54.50 -12.82
N ARG A 189 -71.52 55.04 -14.04
CA ARG A 189 -72.39 56.15 -14.25
C ARG A 189 -73.87 55.75 -14.05
N LEU A 190 -74.63 56.54 -13.35
CA LEU A 190 -76.10 56.36 -13.20
C LEU A 190 -76.82 56.52 -14.55
N PRO A 191 -77.79 55.63 -14.84
CA PRO A 191 -78.54 55.70 -16.11
C PRO A 191 -79.38 56.97 -16.24
N GLY A 192 -79.61 57.41 -17.46
CA GLY A 192 -80.49 58.55 -17.74
C GLY A 192 -79.82 59.55 -18.72
N THR A 193 -80.58 60.63 -19.02
CA THR A 193 -80.05 61.68 -19.90
C THR A 193 -79.09 62.60 -19.14
N GLY A 194 -77.92 62.86 -19.70
CA GLY A 194 -76.88 63.66 -19.04
C GLY A 194 -76.13 62.94 -17.96
N PHE A 195 -75.38 63.68 -17.15
CA PHE A 195 -74.69 63.11 -15.98
C PHE A 195 -75.61 63.17 -14.70
N ARG A 196 -76.14 62.05 -14.33
CA ARG A 196 -76.99 61.90 -13.13
C ARG A 196 -76.28 61.50 -11.85
N GLY A 197 -74.94 61.39 -11.93
CA GLY A 197 -74.11 60.98 -10.81
C GLY A 197 -73.50 59.60 -11.04
N ILE A 198 -73.02 59.05 -9.96
CA ILE A 198 -72.32 57.72 -9.94
C ILE A 198 -72.84 56.85 -8.87
N ALA A 199 -72.76 55.49 -9.14
CA ALA A 199 -72.82 54.46 -8.12
C ALA A 199 -71.33 53.94 -7.95
N GLY A 200 -70.97 53.74 -6.69
CA GLY A 200 -69.66 53.21 -6.34
C GLY A 200 -69.72 52.14 -5.30
N ALA A 201 -68.85 51.15 -5.44
CA ALA A 201 -68.63 50.06 -4.50
C ALA A 201 -67.17 50.10 -4.03
N ALA A 202 -66.99 50.32 -2.75
CA ALA A 202 -65.66 50.31 -2.11
C ALA A 202 -65.23 48.87 -1.78
N VAL A 203 -64.17 48.42 -2.41
CA VAL A 203 -63.62 47.07 -2.25
C VAL A 203 -62.49 47.07 -1.23
N ASP A 204 -62.57 46.15 -0.27
CA ASP A 204 -61.57 45.93 0.79
C ASP A 204 -60.31 45.27 0.23
N VAL A 205 -59.21 46.05 0.07
CA VAL A 205 -57.90 45.53 -0.29
C VAL A 205 -57.40 44.49 0.69
N GLY A 206 -57.68 44.69 1.99
CA GLY A 206 -57.29 43.75 3.07
C GLY A 206 -57.97 42.39 2.95
N TYR A 207 -59.23 42.34 2.46
CA TYR A 207 -59.89 41.05 2.22
C TYR A 207 -59.21 40.24 1.13
N ILE A 208 -58.91 40.81 0.01
CA ILE A 208 -58.22 40.14 -1.11
C ILE A 208 -56.80 39.77 -0.70
N ARG A 209 -56.11 40.68 0.00
CA ARG A 209 -54.75 40.44 0.48
C ARG A 209 -54.68 39.25 1.45
N ARG A 210 -55.58 39.12 2.43
CA ARG A 210 -55.69 37.97 3.35
C ARG A 210 -55.87 36.67 2.57
N PHE A 211 -56.63 36.66 1.49
CA PHE A 211 -56.77 35.51 0.63
C PHE A 211 -55.46 35.16 -0.04
N TYR A 212 -54.72 36.14 -0.58
CA TYR A 212 -53.40 35.90 -1.20
C TYR A 212 -52.34 35.42 -0.17
N GLN A 213 -52.41 35.92 1.05
CA GLN A 213 -51.52 35.51 2.14
C GLN A 213 -51.78 34.09 2.62
N ALA A 214 -53.01 33.61 2.54
CA ALA A 214 -53.37 32.24 2.94
C ALA A 214 -52.88 31.17 1.96
N LEU A 215 -52.40 31.56 0.77
CA LEU A 215 -51.83 30.64 -0.20
C LEU A 215 -50.39 30.28 0.14
N ASP A 216 -50.09 29.01 0.23
CA ASP A 216 -48.71 28.55 0.38
C ASP A 216 -48.02 28.48 -0.96
N LEU A 217 -47.35 29.56 -1.33
CA LEU A 217 -46.57 29.69 -2.58
C LEU A 217 -45.06 29.54 -2.36
N GLY A 218 -44.66 29.25 -1.12
CA GLY A 218 -43.28 29.21 -0.72
C GLY A 218 -42.62 30.58 -0.52
N PRO A 219 -41.38 30.58 0.02
CA PRO A 219 -40.65 31.81 0.31
C PRO A 219 -40.31 32.58 -0.98
N GLY A 220 -40.23 33.90 -0.86
CA GLY A 220 -39.85 34.77 -1.99
C GLY A 220 -40.87 34.83 -3.14
N SER A 221 -42.13 34.43 -2.88
CA SER A 221 -43.21 34.50 -3.83
C SER A 221 -43.96 35.85 -3.70
N THR A 222 -44.14 36.53 -4.80
CA THR A 222 -44.96 37.74 -4.86
C THR A 222 -46.24 37.46 -5.60
N VAL A 223 -47.34 38.09 -5.14
CA VAL A 223 -48.66 38.07 -5.80
C VAL A 223 -49.22 39.48 -5.79
N GLU A 224 -49.53 39.96 -6.98
CA GLU A 224 -50.13 41.30 -7.16
C GLU A 224 -51.38 41.22 -8.04
N LEU A 225 -52.38 41.98 -7.65
CA LEU A 225 -53.49 42.34 -8.56
C LEU A 225 -53.21 43.74 -9.10
N LEU A 226 -52.97 43.82 -10.38
CA LEU A 226 -52.63 45.05 -11.10
C LEU A 226 -53.80 45.53 -11.94
N ARG A 227 -53.99 46.82 -12.05
CA ARG A 227 -54.82 47.41 -13.09
C ARG A 227 -54.03 47.41 -14.40
N THR A 228 -54.71 47.43 -15.54
CA THR A 228 -54.08 47.32 -16.85
C THR A 228 -53.13 48.48 -17.20
N ASP A 229 -53.21 49.62 -16.46
CA ASP A 229 -52.25 50.72 -16.56
C ASP A 229 -51.01 50.60 -15.67
N GLY A 230 -50.92 49.51 -14.91
CA GLY A 230 -49.80 49.20 -14.05
C GLY A 230 -49.96 49.59 -12.58
N MET A 231 -51.08 50.19 -12.20
CA MET A 231 -51.32 50.50 -10.78
C MET A 231 -51.58 49.20 -9.97
N THR A 232 -50.89 49.04 -8.85
CA THR A 232 -51.08 47.92 -7.96
C THR A 232 -52.35 48.08 -7.12
N LEU A 233 -53.37 47.25 -7.38
CA LEU A 233 -54.63 47.25 -6.60
C LEU A 233 -54.46 46.51 -5.27
N VAL A 234 -53.80 45.38 -5.30
CA VAL A 234 -53.54 44.57 -4.11
C VAL A 234 -52.12 43.97 -4.25
N ASN A 235 -51.34 44.05 -3.19
CA ASN A 235 -50.07 43.37 -3.05
C ASN A 235 -50.11 42.42 -1.84
N ARG A 236 -49.60 41.20 -1.97
CA ARG A 236 -49.60 40.20 -0.91
C ARG A 236 -48.74 40.60 0.28
N GLU A 237 -47.59 41.23 0.02
CA GLU A 237 -46.57 41.48 1.05
C GLU A 237 -46.75 42.86 1.70
N HIS A 238 -47.12 43.86 0.89
CA HIS A 238 -47.20 45.25 1.32
C HIS A 238 -48.62 45.69 1.58
N SER A 239 -48.86 46.32 2.76
CA SER A 239 -50.13 46.86 3.13
C SER A 239 -50.27 48.33 2.71
N GLU A 240 -49.18 48.96 2.33
CA GLU A 240 -49.22 50.39 1.97
C GLU A 240 -49.81 50.58 0.58
N VAL A 241 -50.57 51.67 0.45
CA VAL A 241 -51.13 52.06 -0.84
C VAL A 241 -50.04 52.74 -1.63
N SER A 242 -49.61 52.12 -2.73
CA SER A 242 -48.65 52.73 -3.66
C SER A 242 -49.36 53.69 -4.60
N THR A 243 -48.82 54.89 -4.73
CA THR A 243 -49.23 55.85 -5.71
C THR A 243 -48.43 55.79 -7.01
N GLN A 244 -47.42 54.92 -7.02
CA GLN A 244 -46.55 54.68 -8.18
C GLN A 244 -46.97 53.37 -8.87
N PRO A 245 -46.76 53.29 -10.20
CA PRO A 245 -46.96 52.03 -10.91
C PRO A 245 -46.07 50.91 -10.35
N SER A 246 -46.56 49.69 -10.49
CA SER A 246 -45.81 48.47 -10.10
C SER A 246 -44.43 48.44 -10.80
N PRO A 247 -43.39 47.98 -10.11
CA PRO A 247 -42.08 47.71 -10.73
C PRO A 247 -42.16 46.83 -11.99
N TRP A 248 -43.22 46.07 -12.10
CA TRP A 248 -43.47 45.14 -13.21
C TRP A 248 -44.24 45.76 -14.39
N LEU A 249 -44.35 47.10 -14.47
CA LEU A 249 -45.06 47.80 -15.54
C LEU A 249 -44.57 47.43 -16.96
N ASN A 250 -43.27 47.24 -17.12
CA ASN A 250 -42.71 46.84 -18.41
C ASN A 250 -43.14 45.43 -18.83
N VAL A 251 -43.20 44.51 -17.86
CA VAL A 251 -43.69 43.15 -18.08
C VAL A 251 -45.20 43.16 -18.39
N LEU A 252 -45.94 43.97 -17.68
CA LEU A 252 -47.39 44.18 -17.96
C LEU A 252 -47.61 44.70 -19.38
N ARG A 253 -46.80 45.63 -19.85
CA ARG A 253 -46.89 46.15 -21.23
C ARG A 253 -46.57 45.06 -22.25
N ALA A 254 -45.63 44.15 -21.93
CA ALA A 254 -45.30 43.05 -22.81
C ALA A 254 -46.45 42.00 -22.93
N LEU A 255 -47.37 41.94 -21.95
CA LEU A 255 -48.59 41.13 -22.06
C LEU A 255 -49.44 41.56 -23.28
N GLY A 256 -49.45 42.86 -23.62
CA GLY A 256 -50.19 43.38 -24.78
C GLY A 256 -51.67 43.01 -24.73
N SER A 257 -52.16 42.34 -25.79
CA SER A 257 -53.54 41.81 -25.87
C SER A 257 -53.66 40.36 -25.48
N ALA A 258 -52.59 39.72 -25.06
CA ALA A 258 -52.58 38.29 -24.69
C ALA A 258 -53.30 38.07 -23.32
N ASP A 259 -53.89 36.91 -23.14
CA ASP A 259 -54.55 36.54 -21.87
C ASP A 259 -53.53 36.07 -20.81
N ALA A 260 -52.38 35.63 -21.22
CA ALA A 260 -51.33 35.14 -20.34
C ALA A 260 -49.95 35.50 -20.88
N LEU A 261 -49.01 35.74 -20.00
CA LEU A 261 -47.61 35.89 -20.27
C LEU A 261 -46.79 35.23 -19.16
N HIS A 262 -45.87 34.35 -19.55
CA HIS A 262 -44.83 33.88 -18.67
C HIS A 262 -43.50 34.49 -19.13
N THR A 263 -42.71 35.00 -18.19
CA THR A 263 -41.41 35.58 -18.51
C THR A 263 -40.45 35.55 -17.35
N ARG A 264 -39.17 35.61 -17.68
CA ARG A 264 -38.09 35.78 -16.73
C ARG A 264 -37.57 37.20 -16.77
N VAL A 265 -37.41 37.81 -15.62
CA VAL A 265 -36.91 39.16 -15.47
C VAL A 265 -35.81 39.21 -14.42
N GLU A 266 -34.79 40.02 -14.66
CA GLU A 266 -33.76 40.30 -13.65
C GLU A 266 -34.24 41.45 -12.74
N ASP A 267 -34.42 41.14 -11.45
CA ASP A 267 -34.72 42.16 -10.42
C ASP A 267 -33.41 42.58 -9.75
N PRO A 268 -33.14 43.88 -9.64
CA PRO A 268 -31.89 44.38 -9.06
C PRO A 268 -31.66 43.96 -7.60
N GLY A 269 -32.72 43.69 -6.85
CA GLY A 269 -32.64 43.33 -5.42
C GLY A 269 -32.62 41.82 -5.15
N VAL A 270 -33.24 41.02 -6.03
CA VAL A 270 -33.52 39.61 -5.79
C VAL A 270 -32.83 38.67 -6.82
N GLY A 271 -32.43 39.25 -7.96
CA GLY A 271 -31.87 38.49 -9.10
C GLY A 271 -32.97 38.00 -10.04
N GLY A 272 -32.74 36.86 -10.68
CA GLY A 272 -33.71 36.29 -11.60
C GLY A 272 -35.06 35.99 -10.97
N MET A 273 -36.12 36.49 -11.51
CA MET A 273 -37.51 36.26 -11.11
C MET A 273 -38.29 35.59 -12.25
N GLN A 274 -39.00 34.51 -11.96
CA GLN A 274 -40.00 33.95 -12.87
C GLN A 274 -41.38 34.61 -12.56
N LEU A 275 -41.98 35.20 -13.59
CA LEU A 275 -43.27 35.90 -13.48
C LEU A 275 -44.29 35.27 -14.41
N SER A 276 -45.50 35.00 -13.88
CA SER A 276 -46.67 34.59 -14.64
C SER A 276 -47.74 35.65 -14.48
N LEU A 277 -48.21 36.22 -15.59
CA LEU A 277 -49.27 37.19 -15.64
C LEU A 277 -50.51 36.57 -16.28
N ARG A 278 -51.67 36.79 -15.68
CA ARG A 278 -52.97 36.39 -16.21
C ARG A 278 -53.95 37.54 -16.18
N ARG A 279 -54.56 37.78 -17.32
CA ARG A 279 -55.64 38.80 -17.41
C ARG A 279 -56.87 38.33 -16.66
N VAL A 280 -57.50 39.23 -15.91
CA VAL A 280 -58.71 38.93 -15.22
C VAL A 280 -59.87 39.01 -16.23
N PRO A 281 -60.59 37.90 -16.50
CA PRO A 281 -61.64 37.87 -17.51
C PRO A 281 -62.74 38.93 -17.28
N GLY A 282 -62.96 39.75 -18.28
CA GLY A 282 -64.00 40.78 -18.26
C GLY A 282 -63.70 42.06 -17.46
N TYR A 283 -62.49 42.18 -16.88
CA TYR A 283 -62.14 43.34 -16.03
C TYR A 283 -60.78 43.93 -16.44
N PRO A 284 -60.55 45.25 -16.27
CA PRO A 284 -59.26 45.87 -16.60
C PRO A 284 -58.21 45.60 -15.51
N ALA A 285 -57.98 44.32 -15.23
CA ALA A 285 -57.05 43.90 -14.19
C ALA A 285 -56.22 42.68 -14.66
N VAL A 286 -55.09 42.50 -14.05
CA VAL A 286 -54.12 41.40 -14.32
C VAL A 286 -53.62 40.87 -12.98
N VAL A 287 -53.61 39.59 -12.82
CA VAL A 287 -52.92 38.93 -11.70
C VAL A 287 -51.49 38.62 -12.12
N LEU A 288 -50.56 39.02 -11.28
CA LEU A 288 -49.14 38.66 -11.38
C LEU A 288 -48.77 37.72 -10.23
N VAL A 289 -48.16 36.61 -10.59
CA VAL A 289 -47.51 35.67 -9.65
C VAL A 289 -46.06 35.54 -9.99
N GLY A 290 -45.19 35.76 -9.04
CA GLY A 290 -43.75 35.69 -9.27
C GLY A 290 -43.03 34.98 -8.12
N ARG A 291 -41.84 34.40 -8.45
CA ARG A 291 -40.98 33.82 -7.47
C ARG A 291 -39.53 33.95 -7.90
N SER A 292 -38.61 34.13 -6.91
CA SER A 292 -37.17 34.19 -7.17
C SER A 292 -36.63 32.84 -7.64
N GLU A 293 -35.83 32.83 -8.70
CA GLU A 293 -35.11 31.62 -9.11
C GLU A 293 -34.18 31.08 -8.01
N ARG A 294 -33.68 31.98 -7.19
CA ARG A 294 -32.85 31.59 -6.05
C ARG A 294 -33.62 30.68 -5.07
N ASP A 295 -34.89 30.98 -4.85
CA ASP A 295 -35.72 30.19 -3.93
C ASP A 295 -36.29 28.92 -4.61
N ILE A 296 -36.64 29.02 -5.90
CA ILE A 296 -37.05 27.86 -6.71
C ILE A 296 -35.91 26.82 -6.73
N LEU A 297 -34.66 27.24 -6.96
CA LEU A 297 -33.50 26.37 -7.05
C LEU A 297 -32.91 26.00 -5.69
N GLY A 298 -33.48 26.42 -4.57
CA GLY A 298 -32.94 26.13 -3.23
C GLY A 298 -32.80 24.64 -2.95
N ALA A 299 -33.88 23.88 -3.18
CA ALA A 299 -33.89 22.43 -3.02
C ALA A 299 -32.97 21.72 -4.03
N TRP A 300 -32.95 22.19 -5.29
CA TRP A 300 -32.04 21.68 -6.32
C TRP A 300 -30.57 21.88 -5.93
N ARG A 301 -30.17 23.06 -5.45
CA ARG A 301 -28.81 23.32 -4.98
C ARG A 301 -28.37 22.35 -3.90
N SER A 302 -29.24 22.09 -2.91
CA SER A 302 -28.95 21.11 -1.86
C SER A 302 -28.76 19.72 -2.44
N LYS A 303 -29.59 19.30 -3.40
CA LYS A 303 -29.47 18.01 -4.11
C LYS A 303 -28.20 17.94 -4.93
N ALA A 304 -27.86 19.02 -5.66
CA ALA A 304 -26.65 19.13 -6.49
C ALA A 304 -25.38 18.97 -5.65
N TRP A 305 -25.29 19.65 -4.49
CA TRP A 305 -24.14 19.48 -3.59
C TRP A 305 -24.01 18.07 -3.04
N LYS A 306 -25.13 17.43 -2.68
CA LYS A 306 -25.12 16.02 -2.23
C LYS A 306 -24.65 15.07 -3.33
N ASN A 307 -25.13 15.28 -4.57
CA ASN A 307 -24.72 14.48 -5.73
C ASN A 307 -23.24 14.65 -6.03
N LEU A 308 -22.73 15.89 -6.00
CA LEU A 308 -21.31 16.18 -6.17
C LEU A 308 -20.47 15.49 -5.08
N GLY A 309 -20.87 15.63 -3.81
CA GLY A 309 -20.18 14.98 -2.71
C GLY A 309 -20.15 13.46 -2.85
N ARG A 310 -21.27 12.84 -3.21
CA ARG A 310 -21.37 11.39 -3.47
C ARG A 310 -20.43 10.94 -4.62
N THR A 311 -20.41 11.68 -5.71
CA THR A 311 -19.56 11.38 -6.88
C THR A 311 -18.08 11.49 -6.52
N LEU A 312 -17.69 12.52 -5.75
CA LEU A 312 -16.31 12.68 -5.26
C LEU A 312 -15.88 11.55 -4.33
N ILE A 313 -16.76 11.14 -3.40
CA ILE A 313 -16.48 10.04 -2.48
C ILE A 313 -16.28 8.73 -3.24
N ILE A 314 -17.15 8.42 -4.21
CA ILE A 314 -17.04 7.20 -5.03
C ILE A 314 -15.74 7.22 -5.82
N SER A 315 -15.40 8.35 -6.45
CA SER A 315 -14.17 8.49 -7.22
C SER A 315 -12.90 8.38 -6.34
N ALA A 316 -12.93 8.98 -5.15
CA ALA A 316 -11.83 8.87 -4.19
C ALA A 316 -11.66 7.42 -3.69
N LEU A 317 -12.76 6.72 -3.38
CA LEU A 317 -12.71 5.31 -2.98
C LEU A 317 -12.16 4.43 -4.11
N ALA A 318 -12.61 4.64 -5.34
CA ALA A 318 -12.08 3.92 -6.51
C ALA A 318 -10.57 4.15 -6.69
N ALA A 319 -10.09 5.39 -6.50
CA ALA A 319 -8.67 5.72 -6.56
C ALA A 319 -7.86 5.02 -5.45
N VAL A 320 -8.37 5.02 -4.20
CA VAL A 320 -7.73 4.34 -3.07
C VAL A 320 -7.65 2.83 -3.32
N LEU A 321 -8.73 2.21 -3.78
CA LEU A 321 -8.76 0.78 -4.10
C LEU A 321 -7.78 0.44 -5.24
N LEU A 322 -7.71 1.28 -6.27
CA LEU A 322 -6.75 1.10 -7.37
C LEU A 322 -5.30 1.17 -6.87
N ILE A 323 -4.97 2.17 -6.04
CA ILE A 323 -3.63 2.31 -5.44
C ILE A 323 -3.29 1.10 -4.56
N ALA A 324 -4.23 0.65 -3.72
CA ALA A 324 -4.05 -0.52 -2.87
C ALA A 324 -3.81 -1.79 -3.72
N PHE A 325 -4.58 -1.98 -4.78
CA PHE A 325 -4.45 -3.10 -5.70
C PHE A 325 -3.10 -3.11 -6.43
N LEU A 326 -2.65 -1.94 -6.94
CA LEU A 326 -1.35 -1.82 -7.61
C LEU A 326 -0.19 -2.13 -6.65
N ARG A 327 -0.26 -1.64 -5.40
CA ARG A 327 0.73 -1.97 -4.36
C ARG A 327 0.74 -3.46 -4.02
N GLN A 328 -0.42 -4.10 -3.97
CA GLN A 328 -0.52 -5.53 -3.71
C GLN A 328 0.11 -6.37 -4.83
N LEU A 329 -0.12 -5.98 -6.09
CA LEU A 329 0.53 -6.62 -7.23
C LEU A 329 2.07 -6.52 -7.15
N GLU A 330 2.62 -5.36 -6.80
CA GLU A 330 4.06 -5.19 -6.64
C GLU A 330 4.65 -6.05 -5.51
N ARG A 331 3.94 -6.14 -4.38
CA ARG A 331 4.37 -6.99 -3.27
C ARG A 331 4.39 -8.46 -3.68
N HIS A 332 3.36 -8.91 -4.36
CA HIS A 332 3.26 -10.29 -4.84
C HIS A 332 4.40 -10.65 -5.80
N GLU A 333 4.71 -9.77 -6.76
CA GLU A 333 5.82 -9.96 -7.70
C GLU A 333 7.17 -10.08 -6.99
N ARG A 334 7.44 -9.22 -6.00
CA ARG A 334 8.68 -9.26 -5.20
C ARG A 334 8.80 -10.55 -4.38
N LEU A 335 7.71 -11.01 -3.78
CA LEU A 335 7.70 -12.26 -3.00
C LEU A 335 7.94 -13.48 -3.90
N THR A 336 7.28 -13.54 -5.06
CA THR A 336 7.46 -14.64 -6.02
C THR A 336 8.91 -14.72 -6.53
N ALA A 337 9.52 -13.57 -6.84
CA ALA A 337 10.92 -13.54 -7.27
C ALA A 337 11.87 -14.05 -6.17
N ARG A 338 11.65 -13.67 -4.90
CA ARG A 338 12.45 -14.16 -3.76
C ARG A 338 12.28 -15.67 -3.54
N LEU A 339 11.05 -16.18 -3.64
CA LEU A 339 10.79 -17.61 -3.51
C LEU A 339 11.50 -18.42 -4.58
N HIS A 340 11.47 -18.00 -5.84
CA HIS A 340 12.19 -18.68 -6.92
C HIS A 340 13.70 -18.68 -6.70
N GLN A 341 14.26 -17.58 -6.22
CA GLN A 341 15.67 -17.50 -5.90
C GLN A 341 16.05 -18.44 -4.75
N SER A 342 15.25 -18.48 -3.68
CA SER A 342 15.46 -19.38 -2.55
C SER A 342 15.41 -20.85 -2.96
N GLN A 343 14.39 -21.23 -3.73
CA GLN A 343 14.25 -22.61 -4.25
C GLN A 343 15.44 -23.03 -5.14
N LYS A 344 15.95 -22.09 -5.96
CA LYS A 344 17.11 -22.37 -6.80
C LYS A 344 18.38 -22.61 -5.97
N LEU A 345 18.56 -21.85 -4.89
CA LEU A 345 19.69 -22.01 -3.99
C LEU A 345 19.57 -23.32 -3.17
N GLU A 346 18.39 -23.68 -2.70
CA GLU A 346 18.14 -24.92 -1.97
C GLU A 346 18.41 -26.16 -2.84
N ALA A 347 17.91 -26.16 -4.10
CA ALA A 347 18.17 -27.26 -5.03
C ALA A 347 19.68 -27.39 -5.33
N LEU A 348 20.40 -26.27 -5.49
CA LEU A 348 21.84 -26.27 -5.72
C LEU A 348 22.59 -26.80 -4.48
N GLY A 349 22.09 -26.45 -3.29
CA GLY A 349 22.62 -26.91 -2.02
C GLY A 349 22.53 -28.43 -1.84
N THR A 350 21.40 -29.00 -2.11
CA THR A 350 21.20 -30.46 -2.00
C THR A 350 22.07 -31.23 -2.98
N LEU A 351 22.17 -30.77 -4.23
CA LEU A 351 23.03 -31.40 -5.24
C LEU A 351 24.53 -31.30 -4.85
N ALA A 352 24.97 -30.13 -4.37
CA ALA A 352 26.36 -29.94 -3.98
C ALA A 352 26.76 -30.83 -2.78
N GLY A 353 25.83 -31.07 -1.83
CA GLY A 353 26.05 -31.94 -0.68
C GLY A 353 26.32 -33.39 -1.08
N GLY A 354 25.52 -33.96 -1.98
CA GLY A 354 25.70 -35.33 -2.47
C GLY A 354 27.00 -35.52 -3.25
N ILE A 355 27.25 -34.61 -4.18
CA ILE A 355 28.46 -34.66 -5.01
C ILE A 355 29.74 -34.55 -4.16
N ALA A 356 29.73 -33.68 -3.15
CA ALA A 356 30.90 -33.49 -2.31
C ALA A 356 31.20 -34.68 -1.39
N HIS A 357 30.17 -35.40 -0.94
CA HIS A 357 30.34 -36.65 -0.19
C HIS A 357 31.11 -37.68 -1.03
N ASP A 358 30.72 -37.90 -2.28
CA ASP A 358 31.35 -38.87 -3.17
C ASP A 358 32.79 -38.48 -3.49
N PHE A 359 33.07 -37.19 -3.74
CA PHE A 359 34.42 -36.69 -3.94
C PHE A 359 35.33 -36.89 -2.69
N ASN A 360 34.79 -36.63 -1.49
CA ASN A 360 35.55 -36.77 -0.26
C ASN A 360 35.96 -38.24 0.00
N ASN A 361 35.09 -39.21 -0.34
CA ASN A 361 35.42 -40.63 -0.24
C ASN A 361 36.57 -41.00 -1.17
N VAL A 362 36.49 -40.60 -2.44
CA VAL A 362 37.56 -40.86 -3.41
C VAL A 362 38.91 -40.21 -2.99
N LEU A 363 38.85 -38.95 -2.53
CA LEU A 363 40.05 -38.22 -2.07
C LEU A 363 40.62 -38.82 -0.79
N GLY A 364 39.76 -39.34 0.11
CA GLY A 364 40.16 -40.05 1.33
C GLY A 364 41.00 -41.31 1.02
N ALA A 365 40.49 -42.10 0.07
CA ALA A 365 41.25 -43.30 -0.38
C ALA A 365 42.60 -42.92 -1.04
N VAL A 366 42.62 -41.90 -1.94
CA VAL A 366 43.85 -41.44 -2.59
C VAL A 366 44.89 -40.92 -1.60
N LEU A 367 44.47 -40.14 -0.60
CA LEU A 367 45.36 -39.62 0.44
C LEU A 367 45.88 -40.75 1.36
N GLY A 368 45.04 -41.68 1.78
CA GLY A 368 45.40 -42.76 2.65
C GLY A 368 46.43 -43.71 1.98
N TYR A 369 46.18 -44.12 0.75
CA TYR A 369 47.16 -44.95 0.02
C TYR A 369 48.44 -44.18 -0.31
N ALA A 370 48.38 -42.87 -0.57
CA ALA A 370 49.60 -42.08 -0.75
C ALA A 370 50.42 -41.95 0.53
N GLU A 371 49.79 -41.83 1.71
CA GLU A 371 50.47 -41.79 3.01
C GLU A 371 51.15 -43.14 3.33
N LEU A 372 50.45 -44.27 3.13
CA LEU A 372 51.02 -45.63 3.31
C LEU A 372 52.18 -45.91 2.38
N ALA A 373 52.05 -45.59 1.10
CA ALA A 373 53.13 -45.72 0.12
C ALA A 373 54.32 -44.80 0.46
N GLY A 374 54.06 -43.63 1.01
CA GLY A 374 55.05 -42.69 1.51
C GLY A 374 55.86 -43.22 2.68
N GLN A 375 55.24 -43.96 3.61
CA GLN A 375 55.94 -44.59 4.76
C GLN A 375 56.87 -45.71 4.32
N GLN A 376 56.56 -46.42 3.25
CA GLN A 376 57.35 -47.48 2.69
C GLN A 376 58.47 -46.99 1.75
N SER A 377 58.43 -45.71 1.36
CA SER A 377 59.39 -45.11 0.42
C SER A 377 60.56 -44.47 1.16
N GLY A 378 61.77 -44.76 0.75
CA GLY A 378 62.99 -44.18 1.34
C GLY A 378 63.03 -42.64 1.19
N PRO A 379 63.48 -41.90 2.24
CA PRO A 379 63.60 -40.45 2.19
C PRO A 379 64.44 -40.00 1.06
N GLY A 380 63.94 -39.04 0.20
CA GLY A 380 64.64 -38.49 -0.96
C GLY A 380 64.55 -39.34 -2.24
N SER A 381 63.83 -40.48 -2.23
CA SER A 381 63.61 -41.28 -3.45
C SER A 381 62.70 -40.58 -4.46
N LEU A 382 62.80 -40.94 -5.73
CA LEU A 382 61.94 -40.39 -6.81
C LEU A 382 60.46 -40.76 -6.56
N GLN A 383 60.21 -41.96 -6.00
CA GLN A 383 58.89 -42.42 -5.61
C GLN A 383 58.29 -41.54 -4.53
N ARG A 384 59.04 -41.19 -3.48
CA ARG A 384 58.60 -40.27 -2.44
C ARG A 384 58.18 -38.93 -2.98
N ARG A 385 58.92 -38.37 -3.91
CA ARG A 385 58.55 -37.08 -4.59
C ARG A 385 57.26 -37.19 -5.38
N TYR A 386 56.98 -38.31 -6.06
CA TYR A 386 55.69 -38.50 -6.74
C TYR A 386 54.57 -38.63 -5.76
N ILE A 387 54.73 -39.34 -4.65
CA ILE A 387 53.75 -39.48 -3.60
C ILE A 387 53.43 -38.11 -2.94
N ASP A 388 54.46 -37.34 -2.61
CA ASP A 388 54.29 -36.00 -2.05
C ASP A 388 53.51 -35.08 -3.03
N ASN A 389 53.74 -35.20 -4.34
CA ASN A 389 52.96 -34.47 -5.33
C ASN A 389 51.49 -34.93 -5.40
N ILE A 390 51.19 -36.23 -5.25
CA ILE A 390 49.86 -36.80 -5.20
C ILE A 390 49.13 -36.25 -3.97
N VAL A 391 49.77 -36.25 -2.78
CA VAL A 391 49.21 -35.69 -1.54
C VAL A 391 48.86 -34.19 -1.70
N VAL A 392 49.76 -33.43 -2.29
CA VAL A 392 49.52 -31.99 -2.57
C VAL A 392 48.33 -31.77 -3.51
N ALA A 393 48.25 -32.59 -4.60
CA ALA A 393 47.13 -32.48 -5.55
C ALA A 393 45.81 -32.90 -4.91
N ALA A 394 45.77 -33.99 -4.14
CA ALA A 394 44.56 -34.46 -3.46
C ALA A 394 44.07 -33.48 -2.39
N ASN A 395 44.99 -32.88 -1.61
CA ASN A 395 44.65 -31.83 -0.67
C ASN A 395 44.06 -30.60 -1.36
N ARG A 396 44.58 -30.17 -2.50
CA ARG A 396 44.00 -29.07 -3.31
C ARG A 396 42.56 -29.40 -3.78
N ALA A 397 42.33 -30.62 -4.23
CA ALA A 397 41.02 -31.08 -4.65
C ALA A 397 40.04 -31.09 -3.46
N ARG A 398 40.46 -31.56 -2.27
CA ARG A 398 39.67 -31.52 -1.02
C ARG A 398 39.29 -30.09 -0.68
N ASP A 399 40.20 -29.13 -0.74
CA ASP A 399 39.92 -27.72 -0.47
C ASP A 399 38.93 -27.13 -1.47
N LEU A 400 38.93 -27.55 -2.72
CA LEU A 400 37.95 -27.13 -3.73
C LEU A 400 36.55 -27.68 -3.39
N VAL A 401 36.45 -28.95 -3.00
CA VAL A 401 35.18 -29.58 -2.57
C VAL A 401 34.63 -28.90 -1.32
N ALA A 402 35.49 -28.60 -0.34
CA ALA A 402 35.09 -27.88 0.88
C ALA A 402 34.53 -26.48 0.57
N ARG A 403 35.10 -25.76 -0.42
CA ARG A 403 34.58 -24.47 -0.89
C ARG A 403 33.21 -24.59 -1.56
N ILE A 404 32.94 -25.65 -2.30
CA ILE A 404 31.63 -25.92 -2.92
C ILE A 404 30.58 -26.21 -1.84
N LEU A 405 30.94 -27.01 -0.82
CA LEU A 405 30.07 -27.33 0.32
C LEU A 405 29.74 -26.10 1.16
N ALA A 406 30.71 -25.26 1.44
CA ALA A 406 30.51 -24.04 2.24
C ALA A 406 29.51 -23.05 1.59
N PHE A 407 29.39 -23.09 0.25
CA PHE A 407 28.35 -22.34 -0.47
C PHE A 407 26.95 -22.95 -0.32
N SER A 408 26.85 -24.25 -0.10
CA SER A 408 25.61 -25.05 -0.13
C SER A 408 24.80 -25.00 1.18
N ARG A 409 25.37 -24.56 2.30
CA ARG A 409 24.71 -24.59 3.61
C ARG A 409 24.86 -23.26 4.36
N PRO A 410 23.76 -22.53 4.64
CA PRO A 410 23.69 -21.63 5.76
C PRO A 410 23.55 -22.48 7.03
N GLY A 411 24.59 -22.62 7.80
CA GLY A 411 24.57 -23.36 9.05
C GLY A 411 25.38 -22.63 10.09
N VAL A 412 24.73 -22.19 11.13
CA VAL A 412 25.32 -21.62 12.34
C VAL A 412 26.19 -22.70 13.01
N GLY A 413 27.49 -22.62 12.77
CA GLY A 413 28.47 -23.27 13.62
C GLY A 413 28.27 -22.80 15.07
N SER A 414 28.63 -23.61 16.08
CA SER A 414 28.52 -23.18 17.48
C SER A 414 29.34 -21.92 17.70
N ALA A 415 28.65 -20.76 17.88
CA ALA A 415 29.31 -19.49 18.15
C ALA A 415 30.11 -19.60 19.45
N ARG A 416 31.43 -19.57 19.35
CA ARG A 416 32.37 -19.57 20.46
C ARG A 416 33.15 -18.27 20.47
N PRO A 417 33.70 -17.85 21.64
CA PRO A 417 34.66 -16.76 21.69
C PRO A 417 35.88 -17.07 20.85
N VAL A 418 36.22 -16.21 19.88
CA VAL A 418 37.36 -16.36 18.96
C VAL A 418 38.22 -15.12 18.97
N SER A 419 39.53 -15.26 19.13
CA SER A 419 40.51 -14.20 19.02
C SER A 419 40.85 -13.91 17.54
N LEU A 420 40.48 -12.72 17.06
CA LEU A 420 40.78 -12.31 15.67
C LEU A 420 42.26 -12.12 15.41
N GLN A 421 43.02 -11.68 16.41
CA GLN A 421 44.49 -11.54 16.27
C GLN A 421 45.14 -12.87 15.95
N ARG A 422 44.69 -13.97 16.60
CA ARG A 422 45.20 -15.30 16.33
C ARG A 422 44.93 -15.73 14.89
N ILE A 423 43.71 -15.59 14.43
CA ILE A 423 43.33 -15.94 13.04
C ILE A 423 44.13 -15.10 12.05
N LEU A 424 44.24 -13.79 12.28
CA LEU A 424 44.99 -12.90 11.39
C LEU A 424 46.48 -13.25 11.33
N ASN A 425 47.10 -13.65 12.46
CA ASN A 425 48.48 -14.10 12.48
C ASN A 425 48.66 -15.43 11.73
N GLU A 426 47.71 -16.37 11.85
CA GLU A 426 47.70 -17.64 11.09
C GLU A 426 47.59 -17.38 9.57
N VAL A 427 46.62 -16.51 9.15
CA VAL A 427 46.43 -16.11 7.75
C VAL A 427 47.72 -15.42 7.21
N HIS A 428 48.30 -14.54 8.02
CA HIS A 428 49.54 -13.87 7.65
C HIS A 428 50.70 -14.84 7.43
N SER A 429 50.93 -15.77 8.36
CA SER A 429 52.00 -16.77 8.24
C SER A 429 51.88 -17.65 6.98
N LEU A 430 50.64 -18.10 6.68
CA LEU A 430 50.35 -18.88 5.48
C LEU A 430 50.52 -18.05 4.22
N THR A 431 50.14 -16.79 4.24
CA THR A 431 50.22 -15.87 3.10
C THR A 431 51.67 -15.51 2.79
N CYS A 432 52.51 -15.22 3.79
CA CYS A 432 53.92 -14.89 3.63
C CYS A 432 54.72 -16.02 2.98
N ALA A 433 54.34 -17.28 3.21
CA ALA A 433 55.02 -18.43 2.56
C ALA A 433 54.75 -18.54 1.05
N ALA A 434 53.71 -17.86 0.53
CA ALA A 434 53.26 -17.92 -0.86
C ALA A 434 53.33 -16.57 -1.59
N LEU A 435 54.03 -15.56 -1.04
CA LEU A 435 54.09 -14.19 -1.59
C LEU A 435 54.72 -14.14 -2.99
N PRO A 436 54.07 -13.45 -3.96
CA PRO A 436 54.71 -13.15 -5.22
C PRO A 436 55.93 -12.22 -5.03
N PRO A 437 57.00 -12.35 -5.85
CA PRO A 437 58.11 -11.40 -5.81
C PRO A 437 57.60 -9.98 -6.05
N ARG A 438 58.01 -9.00 -5.18
CA ARG A 438 57.66 -7.58 -5.21
C ARG A 438 56.29 -7.18 -4.67
N VAL A 439 55.54 -8.05 -3.97
CA VAL A 439 54.34 -7.70 -3.23
C VAL A 439 54.68 -7.78 -1.73
N SER A 440 54.34 -6.72 -0.99
CA SER A 440 54.51 -6.71 0.46
C SER A 440 53.15 -6.83 1.16
N VAL A 441 53.17 -7.49 2.33
CA VAL A 441 51.99 -7.57 3.22
C VAL A 441 52.33 -6.90 4.53
N ALA A 442 51.59 -5.84 4.87
CA ALA A 442 51.75 -5.12 6.12
C ALA A 442 50.56 -5.47 7.05
N MET A 443 50.88 -5.77 8.32
CA MET A 443 49.89 -6.05 9.38
C MET A 443 49.93 -4.94 10.44
N ASP A 444 48.76 -4.38 10.75
CA ASP A 444 48.59 -3.35 11.78
C ASP A 444 47.45 -3.80 12.71
N LEU A 445 47.81 -4.50 13.78
CA LEU A 445 46.85 -5.09 14.72
C LEU A 445 46.77 -4.27 16.01
N ALA A 446 45.54 -4.01 16.48
CA ALA A 446 45.33 -3.37 17.78
C ALA A 446 46.02 -4.17 18.92
N GLN A 447 46.55 -3.45 19.90
CA GLN A 447 47.14 -4.08 21.09
C GLN A 447 46.10 -4.71 22.03
N ALA A 448 44.87 -4.17 22.02
CA ALA A 448 43.77 -4.73 22.81
C ALA A 448 43.20 -6.01 22.14
N PRO A 449 42.83 -7.03 22.90
CA PRO A 449 42.28 -8.24 22.35
C PRO A 449 40.94 -7.99 21.65
N LEU A 450 40.80 -8.49 20.40
CA LEU A 450 39.59 -8.42 19.60
C LEU A 450 38.93 -9.80 19.62
N VAL A 451 37.99 -10.00 20.55
CA VAL A 451 37.26 -11.27 20.72
C VAL A 451 35.87 -11.12 20.11
N VAL A 452 35.49 -12.04 19.24
CA VAL A 452 34.20 -12.08 18.55
C VAL A 452 33.54 -13.44 18.77
N ALA A 453 32.21 -13.46 18.71
CA ALA A 453 31.45 -14.72 18.75
C ALA A 453 31.38 -15.30 17.33
N GLY A 454 31.87 -16.51 17.13
CA GLY A 454 31.83 -17.13 15.81
C GLY A 454 32.48 -18.50 15.72
N ASP A 455 32.57 -19.01 14.50
CA ASP A 455 33.31 -20.22 14.15
C ASP A 455 34.70 -19.81 13.63
N ALA A 456 35.74 -20.28 14.31
CA ALA A 456 37.14 -19.93 13.98
C ALA A 456 37.52 -20.33 12.55
N SER A 457 37.01 -21.44 12.03
CA SER A 457 37.30 -21.93 10.69
C SER A 457 36.62 -21.06 9.60
N GLN A 458 35.37 -20.64 9.84
CA GLN A 458 34.66 -19.73 8.94
C GLN A 458 35.31 -18.34 8.92
N LEU A 459 35.65 -17.78 10.09
CA LEU A 459 36.35 -16.51 10.18
C LEU A 459 37.73 -16.56 9.53
N HIS A 460 38.48 -17.65 9.74
CA HIS A 460 39.74 -17.87 9.05
C HIS A 460 39.56 -17.91 7.53
N GLN A 461 38.58 -18.65 7.03
CA GLN A 461 38.28 -18.76 5.62
C GLN A 461 37.85 -17.44 4.99
N MET A 462 37.03 -16.64 5.68
CA MET A 462 36.60 -15.30 5.26
C MET A 462 37.83 -14.39 5.08
N LEU A 463 38.69 -14.32 6.10
CA LEU A 463 39.88 -13.45 6.09
C LEU A 463 40.91 -13.94 5.05
N ALA A 464 41.13 -15.24 4.95
CA ALA A 464 42.01 -15.81 3.92
C ALA A 464 41.53 -15.53 2.50
N ASN A 465 40.22 -15.59 2.23
CA ASN A 465 39.65 -15.22 0.94
C ASN A 465 39.86 -13.74 0.61
N LEU A 466 39.62 -12.83 1.58
CA LEU A 466 39.83 -11.39 1.39
C LEU A 466 41.32 -11.07 1.09
N VAL A 467 42.24 -11.63 1.89
CA VAL A 467 43.70 -11.41 1.70
C VAL A 467 44.17 -12.02 0.39
N THR A 468 43.75 -13.22 0.05
CA THR A 468 44.13 -13.88 -1.24
C THR A 468 43.58 -13.09 -2.42
N ASN A 469 42.35 -12.58 -2.38
CA ASN A 469 41.78 -11.73 -3.42
C ASN A 469 42.58 -10.41 -3.58
N ALA A 470 42.98 -9.78 -2.48
CA ALA A 470 43.79 -8.60 -2.46
C ALA A 470 45.15 -8.84 -3.12
N LEU A 471 45.84 -9.94 -2.76
CA LEU A 471 47.12 -10.33 -3.39
C LEU A 471 46.99 -10.60 -4.88
N GLN A 472 45.95 -11.25 -5.31
CA GLN A 472 45.68 -11.52 -6.72
C GLN A 472 45.28 -10.28 -7.53
N ALA A 473 44.79 -9.22 -6.89
CA ALA A 473 44.45 -7.96 -7.54
C ALA A 473 45.69 -7.10 -7.82
N VAL A 474 46.77 -7.29 -7.07
CA VAL A 474 48.04 -6.58 -7.28
C VAL A 474 48.79 -7.19 -8.45
N THR A 475 48.93 -6.42 -9.51
CA THR A 475 49.69 -6.80 -10.71
C THR A 475 51.04 -6.03 -10.76
N GLY A 476 52.17 -6.70 -10.41
CA GLY A 476 53.50 -6.09 -10.38
C GLY A 476 53.97 -5.73 -8.95
N GLU A 477 54.43 -4.50 -8.72
CA GLU A 477 54.83 -4.01 -7.39
C GLU A 477 53.63 -3.41 -6.68
N GLY A 478 53.43 -3.76 -5.39
CA GLY A 478 52.33 -3.22 -4.60
C GLY A 478 52.30 -3.73 -3.18
N GLU A 479 51.32 -3.22 -2.43
CA GLU A 479 51.13 -3.52 -1.01
C GLU A 479 49.73 -4.03 -0.72
N VAL A 480 49.61 -5.03 0.14
CA VAL A 480 48.39 -5.44 0.78
C VAL A 480 48.50 -5.10 2.28
N ARG A 481 47.60 -4.29 2.80
CA ARG A 481 47.61 -3.88 4.18
C ARG A 481 46.39 -4.43 4.91
N VAL A 482 46.63 -5.15 5.99
CA VAL A 482 45.58 -5.69 6.88
C VAL A 482 45.64 -4.94 8.20
N ARG A 483 44.56 -4.28 8.56
CA ARG A 483 44.41 -3.57 9.84
C ARG A 483 43.27 -4.17 10.64
N ALA A 484 43.43 -4.27 11.95
CA ALA A 484 42.37 -4.72 12.82
C ALA A 484 42.31 -3.81 14.05
N LEU A 485 41.16 -3.20 14.28
CA LEU A 485 40.93 -2.22 15.38
C LEU A 485 39.51 -2.32 15.93
N ALA A 486 39.33 -1.88 17.19
CA ALA A 486 38.02 -1.72 17.76
C ALA A 486 37.39 -0.37 17.34
N VAL A 487 36.15 -0.42 16.89
CA VAL A 487 35.39 0.78 16.44
C VAL A 487 34.08 0.84 17.20
N GLU A 488 33.70 2.04 17.63
CA GLU A 488 32.39 2.30 18.20
C GLU A 488 31.47 2.94 17.15
N VAL A 489 30.36 2.29 16.84
CA VAL A 489 29.35 2.77 15.92
C VAL A 489 28.28 3.50 16.74
N THR A 490 28.16 4.80 16.57
CA THR A 490 27.21 5.66 17.30
C THR A 490 25.84 5.75 16.61
N GLU A 491 25.81 5.67 15.27
CA GLU A 491 24.58 5.77 14.47
C GLU A 491 24.46 4.56 13.53
N PRO A 492 23.25 3.99 13.41
CA PRO A 492 23.02 2.91 12.47
C PRO A 492 23.23 3.35 11.02
N ARG A 493 23.98 2.56 10.23
CA ARG A 493 24.18 2.80 8.78
C ARG A 493 24.13 1.53 7.96
N ASP A 494 23.67 1.65 6.73
CA ASP A 494 23.69 0.55 5.78
C ASP A 494 25.11 0.43 5.19
N CYS A 495 25.58 -0.81 5.07
CA CYS A 495 26.85 -1.15 4.41
C CYS A 495 26.59 -1.82 3.05
N THR A 496 27.63 -2.17 2.31
CA THR A 496 27.51 -2.94 1.07
C THR A 496 26.83 -4.29 1.32
N VAL A 497 27.16 -4.94 2.45
CA VAL A 497 26.50 -6.15 2.95
C VAL A 497 26.12 -5.94 4.41
N GLY A 498 24.86 -6.16 4.75
CA GLY A 498 24.37 -6.01 6.11
C GLY A 498 24.15 -4.56 6.54
N ARG A 499 23.84 -4.39 7.82
CA ARG A 499 23.59 -3.08 8.44
C ARG A 499 24.29 -2.99 9.79
N LEU A 500 25.08 -1.95 9.99
CA LEU A 500 25.66 -1.64 11.28
C LEU A 500 24.60 -1.06 12.23
N GLN A 501 24.52 -1.65 13.42
CA GLN A 501 23.73 -1.12 14.51
C GLN A 501 24.64 -0.36 15.48
N ARG A 502 24.07 0.39 16.39
CA ARG A 502 24.83 1.04 17.46
C ARG A 502 25.50 -0.01 18.34
N GLY A 503 26.82 0.07 18.53
CA GLY A 503 27.57 -0.89 19.32
C GLY A 503 29.07 -0.87 19.06
N ARG A 504 29.81 -1.78 19.72
CA ARG A 504 31.25 -1.98 19.57
C ARG A 504 31.54 -3.11 18.59
N TYR A 505 32.43 -2.87 17.66
CA TYR A 505 32.79 -3.80 16.60
C TYR A 505 34.31 -3.94 16.50
N ALA A 506 34.77 -5.13 16.15
CA ALA A 506 36.09 -5.32 15.59
C ALA A 506 36.00 -5.03 14.08
N CYS A 507 36.71 -4.02 13.61
CA CYS A 507 36.83 -3.70 12.19
C CYS A 507 38.12 -4.32 11.67
N VAL A 508 37.99 -5.22 10.68
CA VAL A 508 39.13 -5.76 9.92
C VAL A 508 39.11 -5.17 8.53
N GLU A 509 40.12 -4.39 8.22
CA GLU A 509 40.31 -3.76 6.91
C GLU A 509 41.37 -4.51 6.13
N VAL A 510 41.05 -4.94 4.91
CA VAL A 510 41.99 -5.50 3.93
C VAL A 510 42.02 -4.55 2.76
N ASN A 511 43.14 -3.86 2.61
CA ASN A 511 43.40 -2.87 1.55
C ASN A 511 44.46 -3.40 0.58
N ASP A 512 44.21 -3.26 -0.71
CA ASP A 512 45.18 -3.54 -1.79
C ASP A 512 45.41 -2.33 -2.69
N THR A 513 46.58 -2.28 -3.27
CA THR A 513 46.96 -1.28 -4.30
C THR A 513 46.83 -1.86 -5.72
N GLY A 514 45.87 -2.77 -5.91
CA GLY A 514 45.69 -3.51 -7.15
C GLY A 514 44.87 -2.75 -8.21
N THR A 515 44.30 -3.50 -9.15
CA THR A 515 43.55 -2.96 -10.30
C THR A 515 42.25 -2.25 -9.94
N GLY A 516 41.71 -2.48 -8.75
CA GLY A 516 40.42 -1.93 -8.35
C GLY A 516 39.22 -2.41 -9.18
N MET A 517 38.04 -1.88 -8.89
CA MET A 517 36.76 -2.29 -9.51
C MET A 517 35.90 -1.09 -9.85
N SER A 518 35.09 -1.19 -10.92
CA SER A 518 34.03 -0.23 -11.23
C SER A 518 32.82 -0.39 -10.31
N ALA A 519 31.95 0.63 -10.22
CA ALA A 519 30.73 0.57 -9.42
C ALA A 519 29.82 -0.61 -9.84
N GLU A 520 29.68 -0.86 -11.14
CA GLU A 520 28.90 -1.99 -11.67
C GLU A 520 29.48 -3.35 -11.24
N GLN A 521 30.81 -3.45 -11.15
CA GLN A 521 31.48 -4.66 -10.67
C GLN A 521 31.21 -4.84 -9.17
N VAL A 522 31.33 -3.78 -8.36
CA VAL A 522 31.09 -3.83 -6.90
C VAL A 522 29.67 -4.32 -6.57
N GLU A 523 28.68 -3.98 -7.37
CA GLU A 523 27.31 -4.50 -7.19
C GLU A 523 27.20 -6.01 -7.42
N ARG A 524 28.10 -6.60 -8.23
CA ARG A 524 28.01 -7.99 -8.66
C ARG A 524 29.04 -8.91 -8.05
N ILE A 525 30.05 -8.40 -7.33
CA ILE A 525 31.17 -9.23 -6.80
C ILE A 525 30.70 -10.31 -5.82
N PHE A 526 29.53 -10.19 -5.24
CA PHE A 526 28.95 -11.18 -4.33
C PHE A 526 28.02 -12.19 -5.05
N GLU A 527 27.77 -12.02 -6.35
CA GLU A 527 27.04 -13.01 -7.14
C GLU A 527 27.89 -14.29 -7.27
N PRO A 528 27.35 -15.47 -6.99
CA PRO A 528 28.06 -16.72 -7.17
C PRO A 528 28.55 -16.89 -8.61
N PHE A 529 29.76 -17.41 -8.74
CA PHE A 529 30.49 -17.62 -10.03
C PHE A 529 30.84 -16.34 -10.80
N PHE A 530 30.58 -15.16 -10.26
CA PHE A 530 31.03 -13.91 -10.86
C PHE A 530 32.54 -13.77 -10.70
N THR A 531 33.27 -13.60 -11.81
CA THR A 531 34.70 -13.37 -11.81
C THR A 531 35.10 -12.49 -13.01
N THR A 532 36.06 -11.61 -12.80
CA THR A 532 36.70 -10.81 -13.85
C THR A 532 37.99 -11.46 -14.38
N LYS A 533 38.39 -12.62 -13.81
CA LYS A 533 39.62 -13.33 -14.15
C LYS A 533 39.42 -14.27 -15.35
N PRO A 534 40.49 -14.60 -16.11
CA PRO A 534 40.39 -15.57 -17.19
C PRO A 534 39.87 -16.93 -16.73
N VAL A 535 39.25 -17.67 -17.66
CA VAL A 535 38.68 -19.00 -17.41
C VAL A 535 39.77 -19.94 -16.83
N GLY A 536 39.53 -20.51 -15.67
CA GLY A 536 40.44 -21.42 -14.96
C GLY A 536 41.31 -20.77 -13.86
N SER A 537 41.31 -19.43 -13.71
CA SER A 537 42.14 -18.74 -12.70
C SER A 537 41.31 -18.19 -11.51
N GLY A 538 39.99 -18.25 -11.56
CA GLY A 538 39.08 -17.84 -10.47
C GLY A 538 37.79 -18.64 -10.47
N THR A 539 37.39 -19.14 -9.31
CA THR A 539 36.13 -19.89 -9.13
C THR A 539 34.88 -18.99 -9.05
N GLY A 540 35.06 -17.71 -8.77
CA GLY A 540 33.94 -16.76 -8.53
C GLY A 540 33.14 -17.05 -7.28
N LEU A 541 33.62 -17.94 -6.39
CA LEU A 541 32.91 -18.35 -5.15
C LEU A 541 33.48 -17.70 -3.88
N GLY A 542 34.68 -17.12 -3.92
CA GLY A 542 35.36 -16.60 -2.72
C GLY A 542 34.61 -15.45 -2.03
N LEU A 543 34.15 -14.46 -2.81
CA LEU A 543 33.41 -13.29 -2.25
C LEU A 543 31.95 -13.62 -1.92
N SER A 544 31.32 -14.54 -2.63
CA SER A 544 29.98 -15.02 -2.27
C SER A 544 30.00 -15.78 -0.93
N LEU A 545 31.09 -16.52 -0.65
CA LEU A 545 31.31 -17.15 0.64
C LEU A 545 31.55 -16.10 1.75
N VAL A 546 32.36 -15.09 1.49
CA VAL A 546 32.54 -13.96 2.42
C VAL A 546 31.18 -13.32 2.77
N HIS A 547 30.32 -13.10 1.76
CA HIS A 547 28.97 -12.57 1.95
C HIS A 547 28.13 -13.44 2.91
N GLY A 548 28.12 -14.76 2.72
CA GLY A 548 27.40 -15.70 3.59
C GLY A 548 27.93 -15.66 5.03
N ILE A 549 29.24 -15.74 5.23
CA ILE A 549 29.88 -15.72 6.55
C ILE A 549 29.58 -14.40 7.29
N VAL A 550 29.61 -13.26 6.60
CA VAL A 550 29.28 -11.96 7.19
C VAL A 550 27.86 -11.93 7.72
N LEU A 551 26.88 -12.47 6.97
CA LEU A 551 25.48 -12.52 7.39
C LEU A 551 25.28 -13.51 8.57
N ASP A 552 25.90 -14.68 8.52
CA ASP A 552 25.78 -15.72 9.56
C ASP A 552 26.34 -15.25 10.92
N HIS A 553 27.32 -14.36 10.90
CA HIS A 553 27.95 -13.76 12.09
C HIS A 553 27.31 -12.44 12.53
N ASN A 554 26.15 -12.02 11.97
CA ASN A 554 25.54 -10.71 12.21
C ASN A 554 26.52 -9.55 12.02
N ALA A 555 27.48 -9.73 11.12
CA ALA A 555 28.50 -8.76 10.76
C ALA A 555 28.02 -7.85 9.62
N ALA A 556 28.82 -6.83 9.32
CA ALA A 556 28.59 -5.98 8.14
C ALA A 556 29.90 -5.85 7.35
N LEU A 557 29.79 -5.66 6.04
CA LEU A 557 30.91 -5.49 5.14
C LEU A 557 30.72 -4.25 4.28
N GLU A 558 31.72 -3.41 4.26
CA GLU A 558 31.79 -2.24 3.38
C GLU A 558 32.91 -2.41 2.36
N VAL A 559 32.62 -2.07 1.10
CA VAL A 559 33.58 -2.17 -0.01
C VAL A 559 33.78 -0.80 -0.62
N THR A 560 35.05 -0.35 -0.62
CA THR A 560 35.45 0.86 -1.31
C THR A 560 36.48 0.50 -2.37
N SER A 561 36.18 0.77 -3.63
CA SER A 561 37.10 0.44 -4.74
C SER A 561 37.11 1.54 -5.81
N ARG A 562 38.28 1.74 -6.42
CA ARG A 562 38.43 2.65 -7.56
C ARG A 562 39.33 2.00 -8.58
N PRO A 563 38.95 1.96 -9.87
CA PRO A 563 39.78 1.41 -10.94
C PRO A 563 41.17 2.05 -10.98
N GLY A 564 42.20 1.24 -11.02
CA GLY A 564 43.60 1.66 -11.06
C GLY A 564 44.20 2.17 -9.76
N VAL A 565 43.43 2.19 -8.66
CA VAL A 565 43.90 2.67 -7.34
C VAL A 565 43.96 1.53 -6.32
N GLY A 566 43.00 0.60 -6.35
CA GLY A 566 42.89 -0.54 -5.44
C GLY A 566 41.52 -0.71 -4.80
N THR A 567 41.44 -1.65 -3.84
CA THR A 567 40.21 -1.98 -3.12
C THR A 567 40.44 -2.05 -1.62
N THR A 568 39.47 -1.62 -0.84
CA THR A 568 39.38 -1.80 0.61
C THR A 568 38.12 -2.55 0.95
N PHE A 569 38.28 -3.70 1.62
CA PHE A 569 37.21 -4.44 2.26
C PHE A 569 37.27 -4.18 3.77
N SER A 570 36.20 -3.65 4.37
CA SER A 570 36.10 -3.39 5.81
C SER A 570 35.00 -4.29 6.41
N VAL A 571 35.39 -5.28 7.20
CA VAL A 571 34.49 -6.24 7.87
C VAL A 571 34.29 -5.80 9.32
N TYR A 572 33.04 -5.60 9.73
CA TYR A 572 32.66 -5.19 11.08
C TYR A 572 32.02 -6.36 11.81
N LEU A 573 32.72 -6.98 12.76
CA LEU A 573 32.28 -8.10 13.58
C LEU A 573 31.90 -7.59 14.97
N PRO A 574 30.73 -7.98 15.54
CA PRO A 574 30.34 -7.56 16.89
C PRO A 574 31.38 -8.03 17.92
N LEU A 575 31.92 -7.11 18.71
CA LEU A 575 32.83 -7.43 19.82
C LEU A 575 32.05 -8.00 20.98
N ILE A 576 32.58 -9.05 21.59
CA ILE A 576 32.10 -9.61 22.85
C ILE A 576 33.08 -9.31 23.98
N GLU A 577 32.54 -9.11 25.18
CA GLU A 577 33.36 -9.00 26.40
C GLU A 577 33.66 -10.43 26.85
N GLY A 578 34.89 -10.86 26.75
CA GLY A 578 35.33 -12.19 27.17
C GLY A 578 36.84 -12.28 27.27
N GLU A 579 37.34 -13.19 28.10
CA GLU A 579 38.76 -13.52 28.18
C GLU A 579 39.18 -14.27 26.92
N GLU A 580 40.42 -14.07 26.50
CA GLU A 580 41.02 -14.75 25.35
C GLU A 580 41.02 -16.27 25.61
N PRO A 581 40.54 -17.12 24.65
CA PRO A 581 40.47 -18.54 24.82
C PRO A 581 41.85 -19.11 25.14
N MET A 582 41.93 -19.94 26.20
CA MET A 582 43.17 -20.56 26.66
C MET A 582 43.80 -21.44 25.57
N GLN A 583 45.09 -21.35 25.39
CA GLN A 583 45.86 -22.09 24.37
C GLN A 583 45.65 -23.62 24.51
N GLU A 584 45.37 -24.29 23.38
CA GLU A 584 45.47 -25.74 23.28
C GLU A 584 46.95 -26.14 23.46
N PRO A 585 47.22 -27.21 24.22
CA PRO A 585 48.57 -27.70 24.46
C PRO A 585 49.21 -28.25 23.14
N PRO A 586 50.54 -28.17 23.01
CA PRO A 586 51.25 -28.61 21.81
C PRO A 586 51.03 -30.11 21.51
N PRO A 587 51.15 -30.56 20.23
CA PRO A 587 50.88 -31.94 19.82
C PRO A 587 51.76 -32.95 20.56
N ARG A 588 51.09 -33.88 21.26
CA ARG A 588 51.73 -34.99 21.94
C ARG A 588 52.16 -36.05 20.91
N ALA A 589 53.20 -36.84 21.25
CA ALA A 589 53.64 -37.96 20.44
C ALA A 589 52.47 -38.92 20.14
N VAL A 590 52.39 -39.42 18.89
CA VAL A 590 51.31 -40.30 18.43
C VAL A 590 51.29 -41.58 19.26
N PRO A 591 50.25 -41.87 20.06
CA PRO A 591 50.19 -43.06 20.86
C PRO A 591 50.02 -44.32 19.99
N ARG A 592 50.52 -45.45 20.44
CA ARG A 592 50.39 -46.74 19.75
C ARG A 592 49.53 -47.69 20.57
N GLY A 593 48.78 -48.58 19.91
CA GLY A 593 48.05 -49.67 20.50
C GLY A 593 48.97 -50.81 20.98
N ASN A 594 48.43 -51.68 21.82
CA ASN A 594 49.07 -52.82 22.39
C ASN A 594 48.39 -54.14 21.97
N GLY A 595 47.84 -54.21 20.75
CA GLY A 595 47.18 -55.38 20.18
C GLY A 595 45.67 -55.45 20.50
N GLU A 596 45.04 -54.35 20.90
CA GLU A 596 43.57 -54.32 21.13
C GLU A 596 42.83 -54.57 19.78
N THR A 597 41.77 -55.43 19.88
CA THR A 597 40.97 -55.80 18.69
C THR A 597 39.87 -54.79 18.40
N LEU A 598 39.91 -54.20 17.22
CA LEU A 598 38.95 -53.17 16.79
C LEU A 598 38.06 -53.66 15.65
N LEU A 599 36.74 -53.49 15.79
CA LEU A 599 35.79 -53.72 14.70
C LEU A 599 35.67 -52.46 13.85
N VAL A 600 35.98 -52.58 12.55
CA VAL A 600 35.92 -51.48 11.57
C VAL A 600 34.77 -51.71 10.61
N VAL A 601 33.89 -50.73 10.45
CA VAL A 601 32.68 -50.87 9.63
C VAL A 601 32.52 -49.66 8.73
N ASP A 602 32.50 -49.94 7.46
CA ASP A 602 32.23 -48.94 6.39
C ASP A 602 31.49 -49.68 5.27
N ASP A 603 30.70 -48.99 4.44
CA ASP A 603 30.02 -49.62 3.30
C ASP A 603 30.94 -49.67 2.04
N GLU A 604 32.04 -48.96 2.06
CA GLU A 604 33.05 -48.96 0.98
C GLU A 604 34.23 -49.85 1.33
N GLU A 605 34.39 -50.96 0.60
CA GLU A 605 35.44 -51.99 0.85
C GLU A 605 36.86 -51.37 0.82
N SER A 606 37.11 -50.41 -0.03
CA SER A 606 38.37 -49.70 -0.12
C SER A 606 38.75 -48.93 1.15
N LEU A 607 37.73 -48.31 1.82
CA LEU A 607 37.91 -47.61 3.10
C LEU A 607 38.07 -48.55 4.27
N VAL A 608 37.41 -49.72 4.27
CA VAL A 608 37.59 -50.76 5.27
C VAL A 608 39.04 -51.26 5.24
N LEU A 609 39.56 -51.63 4.05
CA LEU A 609 40.96 -52.10 3.87
C LEU A 609 41.97 -51.04 4.30
N LEU A 610 41.75 -49.77 3.92
CA LEU A 610 42.63 -48.67 4.31
C LEU A 610 42.63 -48.48 5.85
N ALA A 611 41.47 -48.51 6.49
CA ALA A 611 41.36 -48.37 7.95
C ALA A 611 42.03 -49.55 8.67
N GLU A 612 41.91 -50.79 8.17
CA GLU A 612 42.63 -51.95 8.68
C GLU A 612 44.16 -51.75 8.61
N GLU A 613 44.71 -51.33 7.47
CA GLU A 613 46.13 -51.07 7.31
C GLU A 613 46.66 -49.96 8.23
N VAL A 614 45.90 -48.84 8.33
CA VAL A 614 46.27 -47.72 9.21
C VAL A 614 46.27 -48.17 10.67
N LEU A 615 45.23 -48.88 11.14
CA LEU A 615 45.13 -49.35 12.50
C LEU A 615 46.18 -50.39 12.85
N ALA A 616 46.47 -51.32 11.92
CA ALA A 616 47.56 -52.28 12.08
C ALA A 616 48.92 -51.57 12.20
N SER A 617 49.18 -50.52 11.39
CA SER A 617 50.39 -49.71 11.50
C SER A 617 50.57 -48.99 12.83
N LEU A 618 49.42 -48.68 13.49
CA LEU A 618 49.36 -48.06 14.81
C LEU A 618 49.46 -49.08 15.97
N GLY A 619 49.49 -50.41 15.69
CA GLY A 619 49.67 -51.46 16.68
C GLY A 619 48.37 -52.07 17.23
N TYR A 620 47.24 -51.87 16.53
CA TYR A 620 45.94 -52.51 16.85
C TYR A 620 45.71 -53.76 15.99
N GLU A 621 44.76 -54.63 16.39
CA GLU A 621 44.25 -55.76 15.60
C GLU A 621 42.90 -55.42 14.97
N PRO A 622 42.84 -54.88 13.75
CA PRO A 622 41.56 -54.53 13.12
C PRO A 622 40.87 -55.74 12.52
N VAL A 623 39.51 -55.72 12.59
CA VAL A 623 38.63 -56.68 11.91
C VAL A 623 37.65 -55.87 11.06
N GLY A 624 37.83 -55.84 9.77
CA GLY A 624 37.04 -55.10 8.81
C GLY A 624 35.72 -55.79 8.43
N CYS A 625 34.68 -55.04 8.31
CA CYS A 625 33.37 -55.46 7.84
C CYS A 625 32.78 -54.47 6.85
N VAL A 626 32.36 -55.00 5.69
CA VAL A 626 31.67 -54.17 4.69
C VAL A 626 30.17 -54.10 5.02
N GLY A 627 29.76 -52.97 5.63
CA GLY A 627 28.40 -52.67 6.05
C GLY A 627 27.96 -53.21 7.41
N ALA A 628 26.97 -52.54 7.99
CA ALA A 628 26.49 -52.77 9.34
C ALA A 628 25.97 -54.22 9.61
N GLN A 629 25.34 -54.85 8.65
CA GLN A 629 24.78 -56.19 8.81
C GLN A 629 25.88 -57.27 8.97
N GLN A 630 27.00 -57.13 8.23
CA GLN A 630 28.14 -58.02 8.40
C GLN A 630 28.81 -57.82 9.77
N ALA A 631 28.99 -56.55 10.15
CA ALA A 631 29.55 -56.19 11.46
C ALA A 631 28.74 -56.76 12.62
N LEU A 632 27.41 -56.67 12.57
CA LEU A 632 26.51 -57.18 13.59
C LEU A 632 26.65 -58.70 13.74
N ARG A 633 26.73 -59.45 12.62
CA ARG A 633 26.94 -60.90 12.63
C ARG A 633 28.29 -61.29 13.24
N VAL A 634 29.36 -60.64 12.83
CA VAL A 634 30.71 -60.86 13.34
C VAL A 634 30.79 -60.50 14.85
N PHE A 635 30.17 -59.42 15.26
CA PHE A 635 30.10 -59.02 16.66
C PHE A 635 29.29 -60.02 17.52
N GLN A 636 28.11 -60.43 17.06
CA GLN A 636 27.24 -61.40 17.76
C GLN A 636 27.90 -62.77 17.95
N ALA A 637 28.74 -63.17 17.00
CA ALA A 637 29.48 -64.47 17.13
C ALA A 637 30.52 -64.46 18.28
N ALA A 638 31.14 -63.34 18.59
CA ALA A 638 32.14 -63.18 19.63
C ALA A 638 32.15 -61.76 20.25
N PRO A 639 31.12 -61.38 21.05
CA PRO A 639 30.99 -59.98 21.51
C PRO A 639 32.15 -59.53 22.42
N GLN A 640 32.80 -60.41 23.12
CA GLN A 640 33.90 -60.12 24.06
C GLN A 640 35.24 -59.92 23.34
N ARG A 641 35.36 -60.24 22.07
CA ARG A 641 36.57 -60.14 21.28
C ARG A 641 37.02 -58.72 21.03
N PHE A 642 36.05 -57.80 20.91
CA PHE A 642 36.33 -56.43 20.44
C PHE A 642 36.51 -55.45 21.60
N ASP A 643 37.54 -54.64 21.57
CA ASP A 643 37.84 -53.59 22.55
C ASP A 643 37.19 -52.25 22.21
N ALA A 644 37.01 -51.94 20.92
CA ALA A 644 36.22 -50.79 20.46
C ALA A 644 35.68 -51.03 19.03
N VAL A 645 34.75 -50.20 18.61
CA VAL A 645 34.16 -50.19 17.25
C VAL A 645 34.38 -48.83 16.59
N LEU A 646 34.80 -48.87 15.34
CA LEU A 646 34.88 -47.72 14.46
C LEU A 646 33.87 -47.94 13.32
N THR A 647 32.86 -47.09 13.20
CA THR A 647 31.84 -47.30 12.18
C THR A 647 31.50 -45.98 11.42
N ASP A 648 31.28 -46.10 10.13
CA ASP A 648 30.71 -44.98 9.39
C ASP A 648 29.30 -44.60 9.92
N ALA A 649 28.99 -43.34 9.97
CA ALA A 649 27.72 -42.81 10.44
C ALA A 649 26.59 -43.08 9.43
N ILE A 650 26.89 -43.03 8.13
CA ILE A 650 25.90 -43.11 7.04
C ILE A 650 26.24 -44.32 6.17
N MET A 651 25.48 -45.37 6.29
CA MET A 651 25.61 -46.59 5.49
C MET A 651 24.26 -47.03 4.93
N PRO A 652 24.20 -47.64 3.74
CA PRO A 652 22.98 -48.19 3.18
C PRO A 652 22.34 -49.27 4.07
N GLY A 653 21.02 -49.19 4.23
CA GLY A 653 20.25 -50.20 4.94
C GLY A 653 20.21 -50.04 6.46
N MET A 654 21.34 -49.93 7.16
CA MET A 654 21.45 -49.69 8.60
C MET A 654 22.54 -48.65 8.83
N SER A 655 22.20 -47.54 9.42
CA SER A 655 23.12 -46.45 9.75
C SER A 655 24.06 -46.82 10.90
N GLY A 656 25.18 -46.12 11.06
CA GLY A 656 26.10 -46.30 12.17
C GLY A 656 25.46 -46.03 13.54
N LEU A 657 24.47 -45.10 13.60
CA LEU A 657 23.72 -44.87 14.83
C LEU A 657 22.79 -46.03 15.20
N GLU A 658 22.15 -46.66 14.22
CA GLU A 658 21.33 -47.85 14.45
C GLU A 658 22.20 -49.04 14.83
N LEU A 659 23.37 -49.23 14.17
CA LEU A 659 24.36 -50.24 14.56
C LEU A 659 24.84 -50.01 15.99
N LEU A 660 25.18 -48.80 16.39
CA LEU A 660 25.57 -48.44 17.75
C LEU A 660 24.49 -48.89 18.78
N ALA A 661 23.22 -48.61 18.47
CA ALA A 661 22.11 -49.01 19.36
C ALA A 661 22.01 -50.55 19.52
N GLU A 662 22.21 -51.32 18.43
CA GLU A 662 22.20 -52.78 18.48
C GLU A 662 23.42 -53.35 19.22
N LEU A 663 24.62 -52.83 19.02
CA LEU A 663 25.84 -53.24 19.72
C LEU A 663 25.73 -53.01 21.23
N ARG A 664 25.14 -51.88 21.64
CA ARG A 664 24.94 -51.53 23.05
C ARG A 664 23.88 -52.38 23.76
N ARG A 665 22.92 -52.96 23.06
CA ARG A 665 21.98 -53.92 23.65
C ARG A 665 22.70 -55.17 24.16
N THR A 666 23.75 -55.55 23.46
CA THR A 666 24.53 -56.72 23.80
C THR A 666 25.67 -56.38 24.78
N ARG A 667 26.29 -55.23 24.63
CA ARG A 667 27.42 -54.75 25.38
C ARG A 667 27.40 -53.26 25.65
N PRO A 668 26.76 -52.82 26.74
CA PRO A 668 26.51 -51.39 26.97
C PRO A 668 27.78 -50.53 27.16
N GLU A 669 28.86 -51.12 27.63
CA GLU A 669 30.13 -50.43 27.90
C GLU A 669 31.11 -50.41 26.70
N LEU A 670 30.76 -50.99 25.56
CA LEU A 670 31.65 -51.05 24.39
C LEU A 670 31.90 -49.63 23.84
N PRO A 671 33.15 -49.18 23.74
CA PRO A 671 33.46 -47.90 23.09
C PRO A 671 33.15 -47.96 21.60
N VAL A 672 32.39 -46.98 21.12
CA VAL A 672 32.05 -46.85 19.72
C VAL A 672 32.39 -45.42 19.25
N VAL A 673 33.16 -45.37 18.17
CA VAL A 673 33.51 -44.13 17.46
C VAL A 673 32.77 -44.10 16.15
N LEU A 674 32.05 -43.03 15.92
CA LEU A 674 31.41 -42.78 14.63
C LEU A 674 32.37 -41.99 13.73
N VAL A 675 32.41 -42.36 12.48
CA VAL A 675 33.17 -41.65 11.44
C VAL A 675 32.17 -41.04 10.46
N SER A 676 32.35 -39.79 10.08
CA SER A 676 31.43 -39.18 9.15
C SER A 676 32.19 -38.27 8.18
N GLY A 677 31.83 -38.33 6.91
CA GLY A 677 32.23 -37.35 5.90
C GLY A 677 31.66 -35.96 6.18
N TYR A 678 30.74 -35.88 7.17
CA TYR A 678 30.02 -34.71 7.54
C TYR A 678 29.72 -34.64 9.04
N GLY A 679 30.57 -33.99 9.80
CA GLY A 679 30.41 -33.73 11.22
C GLY A 679 29.63 -32.42 11.47
N GLY A 680 28.31 -32.44 11.38
CA GLY A 680 27.48 -31.30 11.80
C GLY A 680 27.12 -31.34 13.28
N PRO A 681 26.76 -30.23 13.94
CA PRO A 681 26.36 -30.20 15.34
C PRO A 681 25.17 -31.14 15.64
N ASP A 682 24.28 -31.33 14.67
CA ASP A 682 23.13 -32.24 14.80
C ASP A 682 23.54 -33.70 14.87
N LEU A 683 24.52 -34.13 14.07
CA LEU A 683 25.07 -35.48 14.13
C LEU A 683 25.84 -35.72 15.43
N ASN A 684 26.63 -34.75 15.89
CA ASN A 684 27.34 -34.82 17.16
C ASN A 684 26.37 -34.91 18.34
N ALA A 685 25.28 -34.14 18.34
CA ALA A 685 24.24 -34.21 19.36
C ALA A 685 23.51 -35.55 19.32
N ALA A 686 23.12 -36.04 18.14
CA ALA A 686 22.48 -37.34 17.97
C ALA A 686 23.40 -38.51 18.36
N ALA A 687 24.68 -38.48 17.98
CA ALA A 687 25.69 -39.46 18.34
C ALA A 687 25.93 -39.51 19.85
N THR A 688 26.07 -38.36 20.49
CA THR A 688 26.22 -38.26 21.95
C THR A 688 24.98 -38.79 22.68
N ALA A 689 23.77 -38.43 22.23
CA ALA A 689 22.49 -38.92 22.77
C ALA A 689 22.34 -40.45 22.62
N ALA A 690 22.81 -41.01 21.47
CA ALA A 690 22.84 -42.43 21.22
C ALA A 690 23.95 -43.16 22.02
N GLY A 691 24.88 -42.39 22.61
CA GLY A 691 25.97 -42.89 23.45
C GLY A 691 27.25 -43.24 22.68
N ALA A 692 27.48 -42.65 21.52
CA ALA A 692 28.80 -42.71 20.91
C ALA A 692 29.84 -42.00 21.78
N HIS A 693 31.06 -42.53 21.80
CA HIS A 693 32.13 -41.97 22.62
C HIS A 693 32.87 -40.85 21.93
N ALA A 694 32.94 -40.88 20.61
CA ALA A 694 33.51 -39.84 19.81
C ALA A 694 32.92 -39.85 18.39
N VAL A 695 32.99 -38.70 17.69
CA VAL A 695 32.70 -38.57 16.26
C VAL A 695 33.93 -38.00 15.59
N LEU A 696 34.47 -38.71 14.59
CA LEU A 696 35.61 -38.28 13.78
C LEU A 696 35.16 -37.89 12.38
N ALA A 697 35.78 -36.86 11.81
CA ALA A 697 35.52 -36.44 10.43
C ALA A 697 36.35 -37.22 9.42
N LYS A 698 35.76 -37.68 8.32
CA LYS A 698 36.51 -38.20 7.16
C LYS A 698 37.15 -37.00 6.38
N PRO A 699 38.39 -37.15 5.84
CA PRO A 699 39.25 -38.34 5.86
C PRO A 699 39.93 -38.48 7.21
N LEU A 700 40.06 -39.74 7.69
CA LEU A 700 40.69 -40.07 8.94
C LEU A 700 42.19 -39.86 8.88
N GLY A 701 42.72 -38.91 9.65
CA GLY A 701 44.15 -38.78 9.91
C GLY A 701 44.67 -39.87 10.87
N ALA A 702 45.79 -40.51 10.57
CA ALA A 702 46.35 -41.52 11.46
C ALA A 702 46.66 -41.02 12.89
N ALA A 703 47.05 -39.74 13.03
CA ALA A 703 47.33 -39.09 14.30
C ALA A 703 46.02 -38.87 15.15
N ASP A 704 44.94 -38.36 14.48
CA ASP A 704 43.67 -38.10 15.13
C ASP A 704 43.00 -39.38 15.61
N LEU A 705 43.06 -40.44 14.77
CA LEU A 705 42.56 -41.78 15.08
C LEU A 705 43.33 -42.39 16.25
N ALA A 706 44.66 -42.32 16.25
CA ALA A 706 45.49 -42.84 17.34
C ALA A 706 45.22 -42.11 18.67
N GLN A 707 45.06 -40.81 18.67
CA GLN A 707 44.78 -40.03 19.85
C GLN A 707 43.37 -40.30 20.41
N CYS A 708 42.36 -40.42 19.58
CA CYS A 708 40.98 -40.74 19.96
C CYS A 708 40.94 -42.15 20.58
N LEU A 709 41.51 -43.19 19.94
CA LEU A 709 41.50 -44.54 20.42
C LEU A 709 42.30 -44.71 21.73
N ALA A 710 43.45 -44.06 21.87
CA ALA A 710 44.22 -44.11 23.10
C ALA A 710 43.45 -43.52 24.29
N GLN A 711 42.73 -42.42 24.11
CA GLN A 711 41.90 -41.85 25.17
C GLN A 711 40.74 -42.76 25.58
N LEU A 712 40.08 -43.41 24.63
CA LEU A 712 38.94 -44.30 24.86
C LEU A 712 39.36 -45.61 25.53
N LEU A 713 40.47 -46.22 25.09
CA LEU A 713 40.94 -47.50 25.62
C LEU A 713 41.61 -47.35 26.98
N ALA A 714 42.28 -46.25 27.29
CA ALA A 714 42.83 -45.97 28.61
C ALA A 714 41.74 -45.88 29.70
N GLY A 715 40.58 -45.28 29.38
CA GLY A 715 39.40 -45.25 30.27
C GLY A 715 38.81 -46.64 30.52
N GLY A 716 38.81 -47.53 29.51
CA GLY A 716 38.32 -48.92 29.62
C GLY A 716 39.26 -49.85 30.45
N GLN A 717 40.55 -49.66 30.36
CA GLN A 717 41.51 -50.44 31.17
C GLN A 717 41.43 -50.09 32.66
N ALA A 718 41.26 -48.86 33.04
CA ALA A 718 41.05 -48.40 34.42
C ALA A 718 39.79 -49.05 35.05
N ALA A 719 38.70 -49.13 34.27
CA ALA A 719 37.45 -49.77 34.71
C ALA A 719 37.54 -51.27 34.85
N ARG A 720 38.35 -51.95 33.99
CA ARG A 720 38.63 -53.41 34.11
C ARG A 720 39.51 -53.73 35.31
N SER A 721 40.57 -52.99 35.59
CA SER A 721 41.46 -53.17 36.76
C SER A 721 40.72 -52.94 38.07
N ALA A 722 39.79 -51.97 38.13
CA ALA A 722 38.96 -51.72 39.30
C ALA A 722 37.97 -52.88 39.60
N ARG A 723 37.43 -53.55 38.56
CA ARG A 723 36.57 -54.75 38.75
C ARG A 723 37.32 -55.99 39.09
N ALA A 724 38.54 -56.21 38.60
CA ALA A 724 39.39 -57.37 38.98
C ALA A 724 39.88 -57.29 40.42
N GLY A 725 40.07 -56.05 40.96
CA GLY A 725 40.44 -55.82 42.34
C GLY A 725 39.29 -56.02 43.38
N PHE A 726 38.05 -56.14 42.92
CA PHE A 726 36.87 -56.35 43.77
C PHE A 726 36.38 -57.82 43.79
N ALA A 727 37.00 -58.69 42.96
CA ALA A 727 36.66 -60.08 42.79
C ALA A 727 37.78 -61.05 43.31
N ALA A 728 38.82 -60.49 43.97
CA ALA A 728 39.88 -61.27 44.65
C ALA A 728 39.72 -61.24 46.18
#